data_9b2d360f835f6cc635c143c38e7ad0a9
#
_entry.id   9b2d360f835f6cc635c143c38e7ad0a9
#
_cell.length_a   1.000
_cell.length_b   1.000
_cell.length_c   1.000
_cell.angle_alpha   90.00
_cell.angle_beta   90.00
_cell.angle_gamma   90.00
#
_symmetry.space_group_name_H-M   'P 1'
#
loop_
_entity.id
_entity.type
_entity.pdbx_description
1 polymer ?
#
loop_
_entity_poly.entity_id
_entity_poly.type
_entity_poly.pdbx_seq_one_letter_code
_entity_poly.pdbx_strand_id
1 'polypeptide(L)'
;MAPPVRAFASQNIRCCTLIGHVDHGKSSYADSLLAANGIISSRSAGQVRYLDSREDEQERGITMESSAVSLTFKLRTVQQDGHVDEVQDYTLNLVDTPGHVDFSSEVSTAARLVDGALVVVDVVEGVCTQTVSVLRQAWIDGLKTILVINKMDRLITELKLTPSEAHHRLLQLVEQANAVVGGFYAAERMEQDQRWHEERERVREERAARGANSDEDLPAYEETEDTDLYFDPPRGNVIFASAVDHWAFRLERFSTLYAHKLGSKELNIRRFLWGNYFLDPKSKRVLTQKQLDREKRTLKPMFVQFVLDNIWSVYQHTVEERNAEMIDKIIGALHLSIHPRDLRAKDASALMHAIMSQWLPLSACTFAAIVRSLPSPRDAQRVRVPRMIHPELGFFATDAELAPRTPLERDVYESRSGADATAVAYVSKMFAVQSDDLPENKRVQLTADEMRERGRVQREQRAASTLAATGAEAVAGPSHDSTERPLTDVQAEASGAADALSLIPTEVILGFARLYSGSVRVGDTVWAVLPKYDTSLPAAHPWNEPFLRPVRIAALYMMMGRDLLAVQRVPAGNVFAVRGLDGTILRNGTLIKPPSGAPTELLNLAGVRRTATPIVRVALEPRNPADMPKLVEGLRLLNQADPCVEVLVQDNGEHVIMTAGELHLERCLKDLRERFARCKIQQSPPLVPYRETAVRVPHLPPPKTEGAPRGTMRGTALGGAVSLTLRAVPLPPRVAEFLVVNVPTVRRMLRRSRTGADDEDDADGERPPEEDEDERPRRVPVRLFWGELARLLAQAGAEWAHVAEQLGGFGPKKVGADMLVGGSG
;
A
#
# COMPACT_ATOMS: atom_id res chain seq x y z
N MET A 1 7.25 29.24 12.11
CA MET A 1 8.09 28.09 12.53
C MET A 1 7.16 26.91 12.76
N ALA A 2 7.24 25.87 11.94
CA ALA A 2 6.55 24.62 12.22
C ALA A 2 7.08 24.05 13.55
N PRO A 3 6.22 23.50 14.42
CA PRO A 3 6.68 22.93 15.67
C PRO A 3 7.67 21.81 15.39
N PRO A 4 8.74 21.66 16.19
CA PRO A 4 9.68 20.57 16.03
C PRO A 4 8.92 19.26 16.12
N VAL A 5 9.15 18.35 15.17
CA VAL A 5 8.61 16.99 15.22
C VAL A 5 9.07 16.36 16.54
N ARG A 6 8.14 16.23 17.49
CA ARG A 6 8.43 15.58 18.76
C ARG A 6 8.78 14.14 18.49
N ALA A 7 9.91 13.67 18.99
CA ALA A 7 10.27 12.26 18.95
C ALA A 7 9.36 11.51 19.94
N PHE A 8 8.26 10.94 19.45
CA PHE A 8 7.39 10.08 20.25
C PHE A 8 8.01 8.70 20.39
N ALA A 9 7.77 8.05 21.54
CA ALA A 9 8.10 6.64 21.70
C ALA A 9 7.29 5.81 20.69
N SER A 10 7.84 4.73 20.15
CA SER A 10 7.17 3.89 19.15
C SER A 10 5.79 3.36 19.61
N GLN A 11 5.59 3.26 20.92
CA GLN A 11 4.29 2.88 21.51
C GLN A 11 3.17 3.91 21.27
N ASN A 12 3.50 5.19 21.12
CA ASN A 12 2.56 6.28 20.92
C ASN A 12 2.40 6.65 19.42
N ILE A 13 2.99 5.86 18.54
CA ILE A 13 2.81 6.00 17.09
C ILE A 13 1.76 5.00 16.63
N ARG A 14 0.95 5.40 15.65
CA ARG A 14 0.07 4.51 14.88
C ARG A 14 0.26 4.78 13.41
N CYS A 15 0.38 3.71 12.63
CA CYS A 15 0.44 3.77 11.18
C CYS A 15 -0.75 3.03 10.61
N CYS A 16 -1.62 3.72 9.90
CA CYS A 16 -2.77 3.11 9.27
C CYS A 16 -3.05 3.66 7.87
N THR A 17 -3.76 2.89 7.07
CA THR A 17 -4.22 3.27 5.75
C THR A 17 -5.73 3.27 5.66
N LEU A 18 -6.28 4.08 4.74
CA LEU A 18 -7.68 4.06 4.33
C LEU A 18 -7.80 3.18 3.09
N ILE A 19 -8.58 2.11 3.18
CA ILE A 19 -8.86 1.19 2.07
C ILE A 19 -10.37 1.03 1.86
N GLY A 20 -10.79 0.72 0.65
CA GLY A 20 -12.20 0.52 0.31
C GLY A 20 -12.47 0.76 -1.15
N HIS A 21 -13.72 0.55 -1.57
CA HIS A 21 -14.16 0.76 -2.95
C HIS A 21 -14.05 2.24 -3.37
N VAL A 22 -14.06 2.50 -4.68
CA VAL A 22 -14.22 3.86 -5.25
C VAL A 22 -15.51 4.46 -4.70
N ASP A 23 -15.53 5.77 -4.48
CA ASP A 23 -16.68 6.54 -3.98
C ASP A 23 -17.25 6.14 -2.60
N HIS A 24 -16.65 5.22 -1.86
CA HIS A 24 -17.05 4.94 -0.48
C HIS A 24 -16.67 6.05 0.53
N GLY A 25 -15.97 7.09 0.08
CA GLY A 25 -15.71 8.31 0.86
C GLY A 25 -14.40 8.27 1.66
N LYS A 26 -13.36 7.54 1.19
CA LYS A 26 -12.03 7.49 1.83
C LYS A 26 -11.41 8.88 2.00
N SER A 27 -11.25 9.62 0.90
CA SER A 27 -10.62 10.95 0.91
C SER A 27 -11.46 11.97 1.69
N SER A 28 -12.80 11.92 1.61
CA SER A 28 -13.68 12.77 2.44
C SER A 28 -13.56 12.45 3.94
N TYR A 29 -13.36 11.18 4.28
CA TYR A 29 -13.11 10.75 5.65
C TYR A 29 -11.75 11.25 6.15
N ALA A 30 -10.72 11.18 5.32
CA ALA A 30 -9.40 11.74 5.61
C ALA A 30 -9.47 13.25 5.83
N ASP A 31 -10.18 14.00 4.97
CA ASP A 31 -10.38 15.45 5.10
C ASP A 31 -10.98 15.82 6.45
N SER A 32 -11.95 15.05 6.97
CA SER A 32 -12.54 15.27 8.29
C SER A 32 -11.53 15.12 9.43
N LEU A 33 -10.55 14.21 9.29
CA LEU A 33 -9.43 14.05 10.24
C LEU A 33 -8.43 15.20 10.14
N LEU A 34 -8.14 15.66 8.92
CA LEU A 34 -7.26 16.81 8.65
C LEU A 34 -7.82 18.10 9.23
N ALA A 35 -9.13 18.31 9.08
CA ALA A 35 -9.83 19.47 9.65
C ALA A 35 -9.71 19.52 11.18
N ALA A 36 -9.81 18.38 11.84
CA ALA A 36 -9.66 18.28 13.30
C ALA A 36 -8.24 18.64 13.78
N ASN A 37 -7.23 18.47 12.93
CA ASN A 37 -5.84 18.87 13.20
C ASN A 37 -5.52 20.32 12.73
N GLY A 38 -6.50 21.03 12.18
CA GLY A 38 -6.32 22.41 11.72
C GLY A 38 -5.51 22.56 10.44
N ILE A 39 -5.31 21.47 9.67
CA ILE A 39 -4.59 21.50 8.38
C ILE A 39 -5.48 22.14 7.32
N ILE A 40 -6.77 21.79 7.34
CA ILE A 40 -7.80 22.40 6.48
C ILE A 40 -8.90 23.01 7.33
N SER A 41 -9.70 23.92 6.74
CA SER A 41 -10.85 24.48 7.44
C SER A 41 -11.99 23.44 7.56
N SER A 42 -12.72 23.44 8.69
CA SER A 42 -13.86 22.53 8.88
C SER A 42 -14.97 22.70 7.83
N ARG A 43 -15.04 23.88 7.19
CA ARG A 43 -16.01 24.13 6.10
C ARG A 43 -15.61 23.53 4.77
N SER A 44 -14.31 23.33 4.55
CA SER A 44 -13.74 22.80 3.32
C SER A 44 -13.58 21.28 3.40
N ALA A 45 -13.70 20.69 4.58
CA ALA A 45 -13.57 19.25 4.77
C ALA A 45 -14.65 18.49 3.98
N GLY A 46 -14.23 17.42 3.31
CA GLY A 46 -15.10 16.61 2.45
C GLY A 46 -15.34 17.18 1.05
N GLN A 47 -14.90 18.42 0.77
CA GLN A 47 -15.05 19.07 -0.55
C GLN A 47 -13.72 19.24 -1.27
N VAL A 48 -12.64 19.51 -0.54
CA VAL A 48 -11.34 19.88 -1.12
C VAL A 48 -10.52 18.66 -1.53
N ARG A 49 -10.77 17.48 -0.94
CA ARG A 49 -9.95 16.29 -1.16
C ARG A 49 -8.45 16.63 -1.06
N TYR A 50 -8.05 17.10 0.09
CA TYR A 50 -6.72 17.69 0.31
C TYR A 50 -5.58 16.72 0.01
N LEU A 51 -5.78 15.42 0.21
CA LEU A 51 -4.77 14.40 -0.05
C LEU A 51 -4.62 14.07 -1.54
N ASP A 52 -5.63 14.35 -2.36
CA ASP A 52 -5.56 14.24 -3.82
C ASP A 52 -4.77 15.44 -4.35
N SER A 53 -3.46 15.28 -4.56
CA SER A 53 -2.55 16.37 -4.89
C SER A 53 -2.55 16.76 -6.37
N ARG A 54 -3.01 15.88 -7.23
CA ARG A 54 -2.98 16.03 -8.69
C ARG A 54 -4.26 16.69 -9.21
N GLU A 55 -4.13 17.47 -10.29
CA GLU A 55 -5.29 18.09 -10.96
C GLU A 55 -6.25 17.03 -11.53
N ASP A 56 -5.72 15.97 -12.15
CA ASP A 56 -6.50 14.87 -12.72
C ASP A 56 -7.26 14.07 -11.66
N GLU A 57 -6.72 13.90 -10.46
CA GLU A 57 -7.42 13.30 -9.32
C GLU A 57 -8.62 14.17 -8.90
N GLN A 58 -8.41 15.47 -8.86
CA GLN A 58 -9.45 16.42 -8.46
C GLN A 58 -10.56 16.56 -9.50
N GLU A 59 -10.21 16.64 -10.78
CA GLU A 59 -11.19 16.71 -11.88
C GLU A 59 -12.07 15.46 -11.97
N ARG A 60 -11.46 14.28 -11.82
CA ARG A 60 -12.17 12.99 -11.91
C ARG A 60 -12.80 12.56 -10.60
N GLY A 61 -12.40 13.15 -9.49
CA GLY A 61 -12.83 12.75 -8.16
C GLY A 61 -12.31 11.37 -7.73
N ILE A 62 -11.20 10.87 -8.28
CA ILE A 62 -10.64 9.54 -7.99
C ILE A 62 -9.18 9.69 -7.56
N THR A 63 -8.81 9.13 -6.41
CA THR A 63 -7.42 9.04 -5.95
C THR A 63 -6.65 8.05 -6.83
N MET A 64 -5.51 8.46 -7.37
CA MET A 64 -4.65 7.65 -8.25
C MET A 64 -3.30 7.35 -7.62
N GLU A 65 -2.83 8.18 -6.69
CA GLU A 65 -1.55 8.04 -6.03
C GLU A 65 -1.71 8.00 -4.50
N SER A 66 -0.98 7.10 -3.84
CA SER A 66 -0.99 7.05 -2.37
C SER A 66 -0.23 8.23 -1.79
N SER A 67 -0.87 8.95 -0.87
CA SER A 67 -0.31 10.07 -0.13
C SER A 67 -0.32 9.79 1.37
N ALA A 68 0.52 10.49 2.14
CA ALA A 68 0.57 10.32 3.58
C ALA A 68 0.51 11.65 4.32
N VAL A 69 -0.02 11.59 5.55
CA VAL A 69 -0.05 12.73 6.46
C VAL A 69 0.22 12.25 7.89
N SER A 70 1.00 13.05 8.64
CA SER A 70 1.25 12.81 10.05
C SER A 70 0.37 13.72 10.89
N LEU A 71 -0.56 13.14 11.65
CA LEU A 71 -1.50 13.84 12.53
C LEU A 71 -1.09 13.66 13.99
N THR A 72 -1.24 14.70 14.80
CA THR A 72 -0.98 14.62 16.24
C THR A 72 -2.27 14.84 17.02
N PHE A 73 -2.47 14.07 18.05
CA PHE A 73 -3.65 14.22 18.92
C PHE A 73 -3.36 13.79 20.35
N LYS A 74 -4.20 14.27 21.26
CA LYS A 74 -4.11 14.00 22.69
C LYS A 74 -5.27 13.12 23.12
N LEU A 75 -4.98 11.99 23.73
CA LEU A 75 -5.97 11.12 24.29
C LEU A 75 -5.93 11.23 25.83
N ARG A 76 -7.11 11.46 26.43
CA ARG A 76 -7.32 11.41 27.88
C ARG A 76 -7.87 10.02 28.22
N THR A 77 -7.19 9.28 29.05
CA THR A 77 -7.68 8.05 29.62
C THR A 77 -8.32 8.39 30.96
N VAL A 78 -9.58 8.02 31.15
CA VAL A 78 -10.29 8.19 32.42
C VAL A 78 -10.37 6.81 33.07
N GLN A 79 -9.83 6.65 34.26
CA GLN A 79 -9.96 5.42 35.04
C GLN A 79 -11.41 5.27 35.54
N GLN A 80 -11.76 4.03 35.92
CA GLN A 80 -13.10 3.71 36.41
C GLN A 80 -13.49 4.51 37.68
N ASP A 81 -12.48 5.02 38.41
CA ASP A 81 -12.64 5.82 39.65
C ASP A 81 -12.83 7.32 39.38
N GLY A 82 -12.90 7.74 38.10
CA GLY A 82 -13.10 9.14 37.73
C GLY A 82 -11.85 10.00 37.78
N HIS A 83 -10.70 9.46 38.20
CA HIS A 83 -9.42 10.13 38.07
C HIS A 83 -8.99 10.16 36.61
N VAL A 84 -8.63 11.37 36.13
CA VAL A 84 -8.07 11.56 34.77
C VAL A 84 -6.61 11.09 34.83
N ASP A 85 -6.32 9.97 34.15
CA ASP A 85 -4.93 9.59 33.90
C ASP A 85 -4.25 10.60 32.99
N GLU A 86 -2.95 10.46 32.93
CA GLU A 86 -2.05 11.30 32.14
C GLU A 86 -2.56 11.47 30.70
N VAL A 87 -2.59 12.72 30.25
CA VAL A 87 -2.89 13.03 28.85
C VAL A 87 -1.70 12.57 27.99
N GLN A 88 -1.90 11.55 27.20
CA GLN A 88 -0.88 11.03 26.32
C GLN A 88 -0.99 11.62 24.91
N ASP A 89 0.15 12.05 24.38
CA ASP A 89 0.26 12.55 23.01
C ASP A 89 0.53 11.36 22.08
N TYR A 90 -0.22 11.29 20.98
CA TYR A 90 -0.08 10.26 19.94
C TYR A 90 0.20 10.89 18.58
N THR A 91 0.94 10.16 17.76
CA THR A 91 1.12 10.48 16.33
C THR A 91 0.44 9.40 15.50
N LEU A 92 -0.38 9.83 14.55
CA LEU A 92 -0.99 8.99 13.54
C LEU A 92 -0.37 9.29 12.18
N ASN A 93 0.34 8.33 11.60
CA ASN A 93 0.73 8.35 10.20
C ASN A 93 -0.40 7.71 9.38
N LEU A 94 -1.18 8.53 8.72
CA LEU A 94 -2.31 8.12 7.88
C LEU A 94 -1.87 8.10 6.43
N VAL A 95 -2.08 6.98 5.74
CA VAL A 95 -1.81 6.81 4.31
C VAL A 95 -3.15 6.67 3.60
N ASP A 96 -3.46 7.59 2.68
CA ASP A 96 -4.61 7.46 1.79
C ASP A 96 -4.22 6.65 0.56
N THR A 97 -5.12 5.77 0.09
CA THR A 97 -4.85 4.88 -1.02
C THR A 97 -5.95 4.92 -2.07
N PRO A 98 -5.59 4.68 -3.35
CA PRO A 98 -6.57 4.53 -4.41
C PRO A 98 -7.59 3.44 -4.14
N GLY A 99 -8.79 3.63 -4.67
CA GLY A 99 -9.84 2.59 -4.65
C GLY A 99 -10.00 1.84 -5.96
N HIS A 100 -9.41 2.34 -7.06
CA HIS A 100 -9.57 1.78 -8.39
C HIS A 100 -8.62 0.59 -8.63
N VAL A 101 -9.09 -0.41 -9.37
CA VAL A 101 -8.34 -1.66 -9.63
C VAL A 101 -7.03 -1.42 -10.36
N ASP A 102 -6.96 -0.45 -11.27
CA ASP A 102 -5.75 -0.10 -12.03
C ASP A 102 -4.60 0.34 -11.12
N PHE A 103 -4.90 0.81 -9.91
CA PHE A 103 -3.94 1.28 -8.91
C PHE A 103 -3.81 0.34 -7.70
N SER A 104 -4.20 -0.93 -7.83
CA SER A 104 -4.13 -1.92 -6.74
C SER A 104 -2.72 -2.14 -6.18
N SER A 105 -1.69 -1.94 -6.99
CA SER A 105 -0.30 -1.98 -6.55
C SER A 105 0.09 -0.82 -5.62
N GLU A 106 -0.51 0.37 -5.77
CA GLU A 106 -0.36 1.45 -4.79
C GLU A 106 -0.89 1.04 -3.42
N VAL A 107 -2.02 0.31 -3.38
CA VAL A 107 -2.57 -0.25 -2.13
C VAL A 107 -1.60 -1.26 -1.51
N SER A 108 -1.02 -2.15 -2.32
CA SER A 108 -0.05 -3.14 -1.85
C SER A 108 1.24 -2.50 -1.34
N THR A 109 1.75 -1.45 -2.01
CA THR A 109 2.93 -0.72 -1.53
C THR A 109 2.65 0.03 -0.22
N ALA A 110 1.47 0.64 -0.08
CA ALA A 110 1.05 1.32 1.13
C ALA A 110 0.85 0.36 2.32
N ALA A 111 0.31 -0.84 2.08
CA ALA A 111 0.07 -1.86 3.10
C ALA A 111 1.34 -2.25 3.89
N ARG A 112 2.51 -2.20 3.25
CA ARG A 112 3.79 -2.46 3.92
C ARG A 112 4.29 -1.32 4.79
N LEU A 113 3.82 -0.09 4.56
CA LEU A 113 4.21 1.08 5.36
C LEU A 113 3.39 1.24 6.64
N VAL A 114 2.28 0.50 6.79
CA VAL A 114 1.31 0.67 7.88
C VAL A 114 1.14 -0.61 8.70
N ASP A 115 0.51 -0.51 9.87
CA ASP A 115 0.26 -1.63 10.78
C ASP A 115 -1.20 -2.01 10.87
N GLY A 116 -2.08 -1.14 10.38
CA GLY A 116 -3.50 -1.37 10.35
C GLY A 116 -4.21 -0.66 9.22
N ALA A 117 -5.47 -0.98 9.01
CA ALA A 117 -6.29 -0.38 7.96
C ALA A 117 -7.69 -0.04 8.46
N LEU A 118 -8.19 1.11 8.01
CA LEU A 118 -9.59 1.51 8.12
C LEU A 118 -10.29 1.10 6.83
N VAL A 119 -11.15 0.10 6.90
CA VAL A 119 -11.92 -0.41 5.75
C VAL A 119 -13.20 0.39 5.63
N VAL A 120 -13.25 1.32 4.69
CA VAL A 120 -14.40 2.22 4.49
C VAL A 120 -15.41 1.58 3.55
N VAL A 121 -16.65 1.41 4.02
CA VAL A 121 -17.75 0.79 3.29
C VAL A 121 -18.95 1.74 3.28
N ASP A 122 -19.52 2.00 2.11
CA ASP A 122 -20.79 2.74 1.96
C ASP A 122 -21.94 1.88 2.48
N VAL A 123 -22.76 2.43 3.36
CA VAL A 123 -23.89 1.72 3.97
C VAL A 123 -24.96 1.29 2.95
N VAL A 124 -25.09 2.04 1.84
CA VAL A 124 -26.06 1.76 0.76
C VAL A 124 -25.55 0.68 -0.18
N GLU A 125 -24.34 0.84 -0.69
CA GLU A 125 -23.74 -0.10 -1.64
C GLU A 125 -23.31 -1.41 -0.97
N GLY A 126 -22.78 -1.33 0.25
CA GLY A 126 -22.32 -2.49 1.00
C GLY A 126 -20.94 -2.99 0.58
N VAL A 127 -20.72 -4.31 0.76
CA VAL A 127 -19.44 -4.96 0.45
C VAL A 127 -19.36 -5.25 -1.06
N CYS A 128 -18.55 -4.47 -1.77
CA CYS A 128 -18.32 -4.59 -3.21
C CYS A 128 -17.11 -5.49 -3.53
N THR A 129 -16.94 -5.87 -4.80
CA THR A 129 -15.80 -6.71 -5.26
C THR A 129 -14.43 -6.13 -4.90
N GLN A 130 -14.26 -4.82 -5.04
CA GLN A 130 -13.01 -4.17 -4.64
C GLN A 130 -12.82 -4.16 -3.12
N THR A 131 -13.90 -4.07 -2.33
CA THR A 131 -13.83 -4.23 -0.86
C THR A 131 -13.28 -5.61 -0.49
N VAL A 132 -13.72 -6.67 -1.19
CA VAL A 132 -13.20 -8.04 -1.01
C VAL A 132 -11.72 -8.10 -1.36
N SER A 133 -11.31 -7.50 -2.48
CA SER A 133 -9.91 -7.48 -2.92
C SER A 133 -8.99 -6.77 -1.92
N VAL A 134 -9.39 -5.60 -1.40
CA VAL A 134 -8.57 -4.85 -0.44
C VAL A 134 -8.56 -5.51 0.95
N LEU A 135 -9.65 -6.18 1.36
CA LEU A 135 -9.68 -7.01 2.56
C LEU A 135 -8.73 -8.21 2.43
N ARG A 136 -8.69 -8.86 1.25
CA ARG A 136 -7.74 -9.93 0.97
C ARG A 136 -6.30 -9.44 1.04
N GLN A 137 -6.00 -8.26 0.47
CA GLN A 137 -4.67 -7.67 0.56
C GLN A 137 -4.28 -7.38 2.02
N ALA A 138 -5.20 -6.78 2.80
CA ALA A 138 -4.98 -6.53 4.22
C ALA A 138 -4.75 -7.82 5.01
N TRP A 139 -5.44 -8.90 4.65
CA TRP A 139 -5.25 -10.24 5.22
C TRP A 139 -3.85 -10.79 4.93
N ILE A 140 -3.44 -10.80 3.64
CA ILE A 140 -2.12 -11.29 3.22
C ILE A 140 -0.99 -10.52 3.89
N ASP A 141 -1.12 -9.19 4.02
CA ASP A 141 -0.12 -8.33 4.67
C ASP A 141 -0.22 -8.35 6.20
N GLY A 142 -1.15 -9.10 6.79
CA GLY A 142 -1.34 -9.22 8.24
C GLY A 142 -1.73 -7.91 8.92
N LEU A 143 -2.49 -7.03 8.24
CA LEU A 143 -2.96 -5.78 8.79
C LEU A 143 -4.13 -5.99 9.75
N LYS A 144 -4.09 -5.33 10.90
CA LYS A 144 -5.28 -5.25 11.78
C LYS A 144 -6.28 -4.27 11.18
N THR A 145 -7.54 -4.68 11.04
CA THR A 145 -8.56 -3.91 10.34
C THR A 145 -9.63 -3.36 11.30
N ILE A 146 -10.12 -2.15 11.01
CA ILE A 146 -11.30 -1.52 11.61
C ILE A 146 -12.31 -1.29 10.49
N LEU A 147 -13.54 -1.73 10.66
CA LEU A 147 -14.61 -1.48 9.70
C LEU A 147 -15.22 -0.09 9.95
N VAL A 148 -15.28 0.73 8.92
CA VAL A 148 -15.94 2.05 8.93
C VAL A 148 -17.15 1.99 8.02
N ILE A 149 -18.35 1.95 8.60
CA ILE A 149 -19.61 2.04 7.87
C ILE A 149 -19.92 3.52 7.66
N ASN A 150 -19.63 4.01 6.46
CA ASN A 150 -19.73 5.42 6.11
C ASN A 150 -21.04 5.74 5.39
N LYS A 151 -21.33 7.04 5.25
CA LYS A 151 -22.52 7.59 4.60
C LYS A 151 -23.85 7.17 5.27
N MET A 152 -23.84 7.08 6.59
CA MET A 152 -25.04 6.78 7.38
C MET A 152 -26.17 7.78 7.17
N ASP A 153 -25.85 9.02 6.80
CA ASP A 153 -26.79 10.09 6.40
C ASP A 153 -27.70 9.67 5.26
N ARG A 154 -27.21 8.86 4.30
CA ARG A 154 -27.98 8.39 3.14
C ARG A 154 -29.13 7.48 3.51
N LEU A 155 -29.04 6.73 4.63
CA LEU A 155 -30.16 5.94 5.12
C LEU A 155 -31.34 6.81 5.51
N ILE A 156 -31.08 8.04 6.00
CA ILE A 156 -32.09 8.98 6.47
C ILE A 156 -32.57 9.85 5.35
N THR A 157 -31.66 10.51 4.63
CA THR A 157 -31.96 11.56 3.65
C THR A 157 -32.39 11.01 2.28
N GLU A 158 -31.71 9.97 1.79
CA GLU A 158 -31.98 9.39 0.48
C GLU A 158 -32.96 8.22 0.53
N LEU A 159 -32.65 7.19 1.32
CA LEU A 159 -33.46 5.97 1.38
C LEU A 159 -34.66 6.12 2.30
N LYS A 160 -34.70 7.12 3.18
CA LYS A 160 -35.78 7.41 4.13
C LYS A 160 -36.20 6.17 4.94
N LEU A 161 -35.24 5.36 5.35
CA LEU A 161 -35.48 4.15 6.12
C LEU A 161 -35.89 4.49 7.55
N THR A 162 -36.74 3.68 8.11
CA THR A 162 -37.02 3.72 9.55
C THR A 162 -35.79 3.25 10.33
N PRO A 163 -35.60 3.68 11.58
CA PRO A 163 -34.49 3.21 12.43
C PRO A 163 -34.38 1.68 12.56
N SER A 164 -35.51 0.97 12.49
CA SER A 164 -35.53 -0.49 12.54
C SER A 164 -35.04 -1.15 11.27
N GLU A 165 -35.41 -0.62 10.11
CA GLU A 165 -34.93 -1.07 8.80
C GLU A 165 -33.42 -0.76 8.65
N ALA A 166 -33.01 0.42 9.08
CA ALA A 166 -31.60 0.80 9.10
C ALA A 166 -30.77 -0.15 9.98
N HIS A 167 -31.26 -0.53 11.15
CA HIS A 167 -30.60 -1.52 12.01
C HIS A 167 -30.42 -2.86 11.30
N HIS A 168 -31.46 -3.35 10.63
CA HIS A 168 -31.36 -4.60 9.87
C HIS A 168 -30.32 -4.53 8.76
N ARG A 169 -30.29 -3.41 8.03
CA ARG A 169 -29.25 -3.17 7.00
C ARG A 169 -27.84 -3.19 7.57
N LEU A 170 -27.63 -2.55 8.73
CA LEU A 170 -26.32 -2.51 9.40
C LEU A 170 -25.88 -3.90 9.88
N LEU A 171 -26.79 -4.71 10.43
CA LEU A 171 -26.50 -6.10 10.80
C LEU A 171 -26.05 -6.91 9.59
N GLN A 172 -26.80 -6.85 8.48
CA GLN A 172 -26.45 -7.55 7.23
C GLN A 172 -25.07 -7.15 6.72
N LEU A 173 -24.72 -5.86 6.79
CA LEU A 173 -23.45 -5.35 6.27
C LEU A 173 -22.26 -5.89 7.10
N VAL A 174 -22.38 -5.88 8.44
CA VAL A 174 -21.36 -6.46 9.32
C VAL A 174 -21.22 -7.96 9.08
N GLU A 175 -22.33 -8.68 8.91
CA GLU A 175 -22.33 -10.11 8.59
C GLU A 175 -21.68 -10.40 7.23
N GLN A 176 -21.96 -9.60 6.20
CA GLN A 176 -21.31 -9.73 4.87
C GLN A 176 -19.79 -9.53 4.96
N ALA A 177 -19.34 -8.50 5.69
CA ALA A 177 -17.91 -8.27 5.88
C ALA A 177 -17.25 -9.42 6.63
N ASN A 178 -17.91 -9.96 7.65
CA ASN A 178 -17.43 -11.10 8.43
C ASN A 178 -17.41 -12.40 7.61
N ALA A 179 -18.38 -12.60 6.71
CA ALA A 179 -18.39 -13.76 5.82
C ALA A 179 -17.17 -13.77 4.89
N VAL A 180 -16.73 -12.60 4.40
CA VAL A 180 -15.52 -12.47 3.59
C VAL A 180 -14.27 -12.85 4.40
N VAL A 181 -14.13 -12.29 5.61
CA VAL A 181 -12.96 -12.59 6.48
C VAL A 181 -12.97 -14.06 6.90
N GLY A 182 -14.15 -14.61 7.25
CA GLY A 182 -14.30 -16.04 7.57
C GLY A 182 -13.93 -16.96 6.43
N GLY A 183 -14.19 -16.54 5.17
CA GLY A 183 -13.76 -17.26 3.97
C GLY A 183 -12.23 -17.30 3.84
N PHE A 184 -11.53 -16.22 4.14
CA PHE A 184 -10.06 -16.19 4.12
C PHE A 184 -9.47 -17.09 5.21
N TYR A 185 -10.01 -16.99 6.43
CA TYR A 185 -9.58 -17.83 7.54
C TYR A 185 -9.78 -19.32 7.25
N ALA A 186 -10.94 -19.70 6.69
CA ALA A 186 -11.23 -21.08 6.32
C ALA A 186 -10.25 -21.62 5.26
N ALA A 187 -9.87 -20.79 4.28
CA ALA A 187 -8.90 -21.20 3.25
C ALA A 187 -7.51 -21.44 3.85
N GLU A 188 -7.02 -20.52 4.69
CA GLU A 188 -5.73 -20.69 5.39
C GLU A 188 -5.74 -21.90 6.34
N ARG A 189 -6.89 -22.13 7.01
CA ARG A 189 -7.04 -23.28 7.89
C ARG A 189 -6.96 -24.61 7.12
N MET A 190 -7.61 -24.69 5.97
CA MET A 190 -7.54 -25.88 5.12
C MET A 190 -6.11 -26.17 4.65
N GLU A 191 -5.35 -25.14 4.31
CA GLU A 191 -3.95 -25.26 3.91
C GLU A 191 -3.07 -25.73 5.09
N GLN A 192 -3.32 -25.18 6.29
CA GLN A 192 -2.64 -25.60 7.52
C GLN A 192 -2.95 -27.05 7.87
N ASP A 193 -4.23 -27.45 7.80
CA ASP A 193 -4.65 -28.82 8.07
C ASP A 193 -3.98 -29.80 7.10
N GLN A 194 -3.86 -29.43 5.82
CA GLN A 194 -3.17 -30.24 4.83
C GLN A 194 -1.67 -30.39 5.15
N ARG A 195 -0.98 -29.30 5.44
CA ARG A 195 0.45 -29.31 5.84
C ARG A 195 0.68 -30.13 7.11
N TRP A 196 -0.21 -29.99 8.09
CA TRP A 196 -0.13 -30.76 9.33
C TRP A 196 -0.31 -32.28 9.07
N HIS A 197 -1.22 -32.67 8.19
CA HIS A 197 -1.39 -34.07 7.79
C HIS A 197 -0.14 -34.59 7.07
N GLU A 198 0.41 -33.86 6.11
CA GLU A 198 1.63 -34.22 5.38
C GLU A 198 2.82 -34.37 6.33
N GLU A 199 3.03 -33.43 7.24
CA GLU A 199 4.08 -33.47 8.25
C GLU A 199 3.92 -34.67 9.21
N ARG A 200 2.70 -34.91 9.65
CA ARG A 200 2.38 -36.04 10.53
C ARG A 200 2.66 -37.37 9.85
N GLU A 201 2.32 -37.52 8.57
CA GLU A 201 2.62 -38.71 7.78
C GLU A 201 4.14 -38.88 7.60
N ARG A 202 4.85 -37.81 7.28
CA ARG A 202 6.32 -37.82 7.16
C ARG A 202 6.99 -38.27 8.47
N VAL A 203 6.61 -37.69 9.58
CA VAL A 203 7.18 -38.06 10.90
C VAL A 203 6.83 -39.51 11.24
N ARG A 204 5.64 -39.97 10.87
CA ARG A 204 5.21 -41.38 11.06
C ARG A 204 6.05 -42.36 10.21
N GLU A 205 6.31 -42.02 8.95
CA GLU A 205 7.14 -42.83 8.05
C GLU A 205 8.60 -42.86 8.52
N GLU A 206 9.18 -41.70 8.91
CA GLU A 206 10.54 -41.65 9.46
C GLU A 206 10.71 -42.46 10.73
N ARG A 207 9.69 -42.49 11.59
CA ARG A 207 9.70 -43.28 12.84
C ARG A 207 9.53 -44.78 12.57
N ALA A 208 8.64 -45.10 11.66
CA ALA A 208 8.47 -46.51 11.23
C ALA A 208 9.79 -47.06 10.66
N ALA A 209 10.53 -46.24 9.90
CA ALA A 209 11.85 -46.61 9.39
C ALA A 209 12.89 -46.79 10.50
N ARG A 210 12.73 -46.13 11.65
CA ARG A 210 13.60 -46.26 12.84
C ARG A 210 13.12 -47.33 13.85
N GLY A 211 11.99 -48.00 13.57
CA GLY A 211 11.47 -49.06 14.43
C GLY A 211 10.73 -48.59 15.68
N ALA A 212 10.32 -47.35 15.74
CA ALA A 212 9.57 -46.76 16.84
C ALA A 212 8.06 -46.65 16.45
N ASN A 213 7.19 -47.38 17.15
CA ASN A 213 5.75 -47.50 16.84
C ASN A 213 4.84 -46.77 17.84
N SER A 214 5.32 -45.81 18.64
CA SER A 214 4.45 -45.07 19.56
C SER A 214 3.90 -43.80 18.93
N ASP A 215 2.58 -43.64 18.96
CA ASP A 215 1.86 -42.45 18.46
C ASP A 215 1.89 -41.25 19.47
N GLU A 216 2.48 -41.43 20.63
CA GLU A 216 2.46 -40.47 21.75
C GLU A 216 3.25 -39.17 21.50
N ASP A 217 4.19 -39.15 20.55
CA ASP A 217 5.03 -37.98 20.26
C ASP A 217 4.76 -37.37 18.85
N LEU A 218 3.64 -37.69 18.24
CA LEU A 218 3.26 -37.03 16.99
C LEU A 218 2.85 -35.59 17.24
N PRO A 219 3.07 -34.66 16.28
CA PRO A 219 2.66 -33.27 16.41
C PRO A 219 1.16 -33.17 16.80
N ALA A 220 0.90 -32.50 17.93
CA ALA A 220 -0.45 -32.24 18.38
C ALA A 220 -1.08 -31.15 17.50
N TYR A 221 -2.37 -31.30 17.21
CA TYR A 221 -3.12 -30.27 16.50
C TYR A 221 -3.44 -29.13 17.46
N GLU A 222 -2.99 -27.91 17.13
CA GLU A 222 -3.30 -26.71 17.90
C GLU A 222 -4.54 -26.01 17.30
N GLU A 223 -5.60 -25.93 18.07
CA GLU A 223 -6.81 -25.20 17.70
C GLU A 223 -6.63 -23.70 18.00
N THR A 224 -6.57 -22.89 16.95
CA THR A 224 -6.45 -21.43 17.10
C THR A 224 -7.80 -20.77 17.19
N GLU A 225 -7.96 -19.85 18.17
CA GLU A 225 -9.18 -19.05 18.32
C GLU A 225 -9.27 -18.00 17.20
N ASP A 226 -10.43 -17.93 16.53
CA ASP A 226 -10.71 -16.99 15.42
C ASP A 226 -11.50 -15.74 15.87
N THR A 227 -11.89 -15.67 17.13
CA THR A 227 -12.79 -14.63 17.65
C THR A 227 -12.26 -13.21 17.45
N ASP A 228 -10.95 -12.99 17.42
CA ASP A 228 -10.31 -11.68 17.27
C ASP A 228 -10.19 -11.19 15.82
N LEU A 229 -10.61 -12.01 14.85
CA LEU A 229 -10.54 -11.71 13.43
C LEU A 229 -11.77 -10.96 12.92
N TYR A 230 -12.91 -11.17 13.56
CA TYR A 230 -14.19 -10.66 13.09
C TYR A 230 -14.48 -9.22 13.53
N PHE A 231 -15.23 -8.51 12.68
CA PHE A 231 -15.79 -7.21 13.02
C PHE A 231 -16.96 -7.39 13.99
N ASP A 232 -16.81 -6.84 15.17
CA ASP A 232 -17.84 -6.90 16.21
C ASP A 232 -17.98 -5.53 16.88
N PRO A 233 -19.10 -4.79 16.66
CA PRO A 233 -19.32 -3.49 17.27
C PRO A 233 -19.13 -3.43 18.79
N PRO A 234 -19.54 -4.42 19.60
CA PRO A 234 -19.21 -4.50 21.02
C PRO A 234 -17.73 -4.51 21.35
N ARG A 235 -16.87 -5.01 20.48
CA ARG A 235 -15.40 -4.99 20.63
C ARG A 235 -14.79 -3.64 20.32
N GLY A 236 -15.52 -2.76 19.62
CA GLY A 236 -15.09 -1.41 19.28
C GLY A 236 -14.26 -1.31 18.00
N ASN A 237 -14.19 -2.37 17.18
CA ASN A 237 -13.52 -2.39 15.87
C ASN A 237 -14.46 -2.07 14.70
N VAL A 238 -15.64 -1.53 14.98
CA VAL A 238 -16.60 -1.02 13.99
C VAL A 238 -16.97 0.42 14.32
N ILE A 239 -16.89 1.29 13.33
CA ILE A 239 -17.25 2.72 13.42
C ILE A 239 -18.44 2.96 12.49
N PHE A 240 -19.45 3.64 12.98
CA PHE A 240 -20.60 4.13 12.22
C PHE A 240 -20.41 5.62 11.97
N ALA A 241 -20.39 6.06 10.69
CA ALA A 241 -19.98 7.41 10.34
C ALA A 241 -20.78 8.03 9.19
N SER A 242 -20.83 9.37 9.19
CA SER A 242 -21.08 10.20 8.02
C SER A 242 -19.91 11.16 7.86
N ALA A 243 -19.07 10.93 6.85
CA ALA A 243 -17.92 11.80 6.59
C ALA A 243 -18.35 13.19 6.11
N VAL A 244 -19.44 13.28 5.36
CA VAL A 244 -20.01 14.55 4.87
C VAL A 244 -20.53 15.41 6.01
N ASP A 245 -21.21 14.79 6.98
CA ASP A 245 -21.81 15.46 8.13
C ASP A 245 -20.87 15.53 9.34
N HIS A 246 -19.62 15.07 9.19
CA HIS A 246 -18.53 15.11 10.18
C HIS A 246 -18.81 14.44 11.52
N TRP A 247 -19.62 13.38 11.55
CA TRP A 247 -19.89 12.64 12.76
C TRP A 247 -19.59 11.15 12.65
N ALA A 248 -19.22 10.57 13.78
CA ALA A 248 -19.07 9.13 13.91
C ALA A 248 -19.27 8.69 15.35
N PHE A 249 -19.66 7.42 15.52
CA PHE A 249 -19.73 6.81 16.84
C PHE A 249 -19.33 5.34 16.83
N ARG A 250 -18.96 4.88 18.01
CA ARG A 250 -18.85 3.47 18.40
C ARG A 250 -19.81 3.21 19.56
N LEU A 251 -20.14 1.96 19.80
CA LEU A 251 -21.08 1.59 20.87
C LEU A 251 -20.64 2.08 22.25
N GLU A 252 -19.32 2.20 22.49
CA GLU A 252 -18.77 2.68 23.76
C GLU A 252 -19.34 4.04 24.18
N ARG A 253 -19.57 4.95 23.23
CA ARG A 253 -20.14 6.29 23.53
C ARG A 253 -21.50 6.20 24.19
N PHE A 254 -22.35 5.35 23.65
CA PHE A 254 -23.72 5.16 24.15
C PHE A 254 -23.76 4.21 25.36
N SER A 255 -22.94 3.14 25.36
CA SER A 255 -22.88 2.22 26.50
C SER A 255 -22.44 2.92 27.77
N THR A 256 -21.45 3.81 27.72
CA THR A 256 -21.01 4.63 28.86
C THR A 256 -22.12 5.55 29.35
N LEU A 257 -22.81 6.25 28.42
CA LEU A 257 -23.93 7.14 28.77
C LEU A 257 -25.09 6.41 29.49
N TYR A 258 -25.49 5.26 28.93
CA TYR A 258 -26.61 4.51 29.46
C TYR A 258 -26.26 3.63 30.67
N ALA A 259 -25.02 3.20 30.81
CA ALA A 259 -24.55 2.52 32.01
C ALA A 259 -24.73 3.38 33.27
N HIS A 260 -24.36 4.66 33.13
CA HIS A 260 -24.57 5.63 34.23
C HIS A 260 -26.06 5.86 34.54
N LYS A 261 -26.92 5.96 33.51
CA LYS A 261 -28.36 6.17 33.66
C LYS A 261 -29.11 4.94 34.21
N LEU A 262 -28.68 3.74 33.82
CA LEU A 262 -29.32 2.48 34.17
C LEU A 262 -28.69 1.80 35.39
N GLY A 263 -27.57 2.33 35.93
CA GLY A 263 -26.87 1.75 37.08
C GLY A 263 -26.29 0.35 36.81
N SER A 264 -25.91 0.07 35.55
CA SER A 264 -25.36 -1.22 35.11
C SER A 264 -23.89 -1.08 34.68
N LYS A 265 -23.16 -2.21 34.66
CA LYS A 265 -21.78 -2.21 34.15
C LYS A 265 -21.74 -1.87 32.63
N GLU A 266 -20.86 -1.00 32.25
CA GLU A 266 -20.71 -0.51 30.85
C GLU A 266 -20.55 -1.67 29.86
N LEU A 267 -19.71 -2.66 30.18
CA LEU A 267 -19.44 -3.83 29.31
C LEU A 267 -20.74 -4.64 29.04
N ASN A 268 -21.62 -4.77 30.01
CA ASN A 268 -22.89 -5.48 29.81
C ASN A 268 -23.80 -4.70 28.85
N ILE A 269 -23.92 -3.39 29.06
CA ILE A 269 -24.74 -2.53 28.18
C ILE A 269 -24.17 -2.57 26.75
N ARG A 270 -22.86 -2.45 26.58
CA ARG A 270 -22.20 -2.48 25.28
C ARG A 270 -22.49 -3.77 24.50
N ARG A 271 -22.44 -4.91 25.18
CA ARG A 271 -22.77 -6.21 24.59
C ARG A 271 -24.24 -6.32 24.15
N PHE A 272 -25.18 -5.79 24.94
CA PHE A 272 -26.62 -5.86 24.63
C PHE A 272 -27.10 -4.73 23.70
N LEU A 273 -26.31 -3.66 23.50
CA LEU A 273 -26.68 -2.62 22.56
C LEU A 273 -26.61 -3.11 21.09
N TRP A 274 -25.84 -4.14 20.78
CA TRP A 274 -25.75 -4.67 19.42
C TRP A 274 -26.48 -5.99 19.30
N GLY A 275 -27.16 -6.18 18.16
CA GLY A 275 -27.97 -7.37 17.90
C GLY A 275 -29.44 -7.23 18.30
N ASN A 276 -30.15 -8.35 18.35
CA ASN A 276 -31.59 -8.42 18.62
C ASN A 276 -31.87 -8.58 20.12
N TYR A 277 -31.49 -7.57 20.89
CA TYR A 277 -31.76 -7.47 22.32
C TYR A 277 -32.76 -6.35 22.61
N PHE A 278 -33.70 -6.59 23.52
CA PHE A 278 -34.82 -5.71 23.82
C PHE A 278 -34.86 -5.39 25.30
N LEU A 279 -35.05 -4.13 25.66
CA LEU A 279 -35.20 -3.73 27.05
C LEU A 279 -36.69 -3.67 27.40
N ASP A 280 -37.13 -4.44 28.41
CA ASP A 280 -38.46 -4.28 28.97
C ASP A 280 -38.49 -3.08 29.94
N PRO A 281 -39.24 -2.00 29.63
CA PRO A 281 -39.28 -0.81 30.47
C PRO A 281 -39.88 -1.06 31.86
N LYS A 282 -40.72 -2.09 32.02
CA LYS A 282 -41.39 -2.43 33.30
C LYS A 282 -40.47 -3.21 34.23
N SER A 283 -39.87 -4.28 33.72
CA SER A 283 -39.00 -5.17 34.54
C SER A 283 -37.53 -4.77 34.54
N LYS A 284 -37.14 -3.83 33.66
CA LYS A 284 -35.73 -3.42 33.41
C LYS A 284 -34.82 -4.60 33.06
N ARG A 285 -35.37 -5.66 32.48
CA ARG A 285 -34.63 -6.85 32.02
C ARG A 285 -34.38 -6.78 30.53
N VAL A 286 -33.25 -7.30 30.12
CA VAL A 286 -32.93 -7.47 28.70
C VAL A 286 -33.50 -8.80 28.22
N LEU A 287 -34.33 -8.76 27.19
CA LEU A 287 -34.98 -9.89 26.55
C LEU A 287 -34.30 -10.22 25.22
N THR A 288 -34.22 -11.49 24.88
CA THR A 288 -33.84 -11.97 23.56
C THR A 288 -35.07 -12.07 22.65
N GLN A 289 -34.87 -12.16 21.33
CA GLN A 289 -35.95 -12.33 20.35
C GLN A 289 -36.86 -13.52 20.69
N LYS A 290 -36.30 -14.66 21.09
CA LYS A 290 -37.06 -15.87 21.48
C LYS A 290 -37.97 -15.65 22.71
N GLN A 291 -37.55 -14.83 23.64
CA GLN A 291 -38.35 -14.48 24.84
C GLN A 291 -39.47 -13.50 24.47
N LEU A 292 -39.18 -12.52 23.62
CA LEU A 292 -40.13 -11.55 23.10
C LEU A 292 -41.26 -12.24 22.33
N ASP A 293 -40.92 -13.19 21.46
CA ASP A 293 -41.89 -13.97 20.66
C ASP A 293 -42.81 -14.82 21.56
N ARG A 294 -42.28 -15.39 22.67
CA ARG A 294 -43.05 -16.14 23.65
C ARG A 294 -44.05 -15.24 24.39
N GLU A 295 -43.65 -14.01 24.73
CA GLU A 295 -44.50 -13.05 25.45
C GLU A 295 -45.46 -12.31 24.50
N LYS A 296 -45.37 -12.52 23.16
CA LYS A 296 -46.19 -11.86 22.11
C LYS A 296 -46.18 -10.32 22.24
N ARG A 297 -44.99 -9.76 22.56
CA ARG A 297 -44.80 -8.31 22.74
C ARG A 297 -44.02 -7.76 21.58
N THR A 298 -44.26 -6.51 21.21
CA THR A 298 -43.50 -5.76 20.23
C THR A 298 -42.68 -4.70 20.94
N LEU A 299 -41.39 -4.86 20.98
CA LEU A 299 -40.42 -3.88 21.49
C LEU A 299 -39.43 -3.54 20.40
N LYS A 300 -38.86 -2.33 20.47
CA LYS A 300 -37.74 -1.95 19.57
C LYS A 300 -36.44 -2.56 20.10
N PRO A 301 -35.51 -2.98 19.20
CA PRO A 301 -34.17 -3.37 19.63
C PRO A 301 -33.48 -2.25 20.41
N MET A 302 -32.63 -2.60 21.36
CA MET A 302 -31.93 -1.60 22.20
C MET A 302 -31.08 -0.64 21.34
N PHE A 303 -30.42 -1.12 20.26
CA PHE A 303 -29.66 -0.27 19.34
C PHE A 303 -30.56 0.77 18.66
N VAL A 304 -31.73 0.37 18.21
CA VAL A 304 -32.72 1.29 17.65
C VAL A 304 -33.15 2.34 18.67
N GLN A 305 -33.62 1.90 19.84
CA GLN A 305 -34.18 2.78 20.84
C GLN A 305 -33.17 3.77 21.45
N PHE A 306 -31.92 3.32 21.70
CA PHE A 306 -30.95 4.12 22.43
C PHE A 306 -29.94 4.84 21.52
N VAL A 307 -29.79 4.40 20.27
CA VAL A 307 -28.82 4.98 19.34
C VAL A 307 -29.52 5.60 18.14
N LEU A 308 -30.16 4.79 17.30
CA LEU A 308 -30.69 5.26 16.01
C LEU A 308 -31.84 6.26 16.17
N ASP A 309 -32.84 5.99 17.03
CA ASP A 309 -33.98 6.92 17.25
C ASP A 309 -33.47 8.33 17.62
N ASN A 310 -32.38 8.45 18.39
CA ASN A 310 -31.81 9.74 18.77
C ASN A 310 -31.16 10.44 17.57
N ILE A 311 -30.41 9.72 16.73
CA ILE A 311 -29.76 10.27 15.54
C ILE A 311 -30.84 10.70 14.54
N TRP A 312 -31.83 9.84 14.27
CA TRP A 312 -32.95 10.16 13.36
C TRP A 312 -33.72 11.38 13.83
N SER A 313 -33.97 11.53 15.13
CA SER A 313 -34.63 12.71 15.69
C SER A 313 -33.87 13.99 15.42
N VAL A 314 -32.54 13.98 15.48
CA VAL A 314 -31.74 15.16 15.12
C VAL A 314 -31.96 15.52 13.67
N TYR A 315 -31.84 14.57 12.72
CA TYR A 315 -32.05 14.82 11.29
C TYR A 315 -33.48 15.30 10.99
N GLN A 316 -34.49 14.65 11.56
CA GLN A 316 -35.90 15.00 11.37
C GLN A 316 -36.15 16.45 11.76
N HIS A 317 -35.76 16.85 12.98
CA HIS A 317 -36.07 18.19 13.48
C HIS A 317 -35.16 19.31 12.96
N THR A 318 -33.93 18.98 12.49
CA THR A 318 -33.03 19.99 11.93
C THR A 318 -33.17 20.16 10.42
N VAL A 319 -33.30 19.04 9.67
CA VAL A 319 -33.26 19.06 8.21
C VAL A 319 -34.67 19.06 7.60
N GLU A 320 -35.56 18.17 8.10
CA GLU A 320 -36.88 17.98 7.50
C GLU A 320 -37.91 19.00 8.02
N GLU A 321 -38.10 19.07 9.35
CA GLU A 321 -39.18 19.87 9.95
C GLU A 321 -38.76 21.28 10.36
N ARG A 322 -37.49 21.51 10.64
CA ARG A 322 -36.95 22.78 11.21
C ARG A 322 -37.72 23.26 12.45
N ASN A 323 -37.98 22.36 13.37
CA ASN A 323 -38.73 22.67 14.59
C ASN A 323 -37.80 23.30 15.64
N ALA A 324 -37.88 24.62 15.81
CA ALA A 324 -37.05 25.39 16.71
C ALA A 324 -37.16 24.94 18.16
N GLU A 325 -38.38 24.62 18.65
CA GLU A 325 -38.56 24.16 20.03
C GLU A 325 -37.90 22.83 20.32
N MET A 326 -37.97 21.90 19.35
CA MET A 326 -37.31 20.59 19.46
C MET A 326 -35.79 20.72 19.34
N ILE A 327 -35.31 21.59 18.49
CA ILE A 327 -33.88 21.91 18.36
C ILE A 327 -33.32 22.43 19.67
N ASP A 328 -34.00 23.40 20.31
CA ASP A 328 -33.61 23.94 21.62
C ASP A 328 -33.61 22.85 22.73
N LYS A 329 -34.58 21.94 22.70
CA LYS A 329 -34.61 20.80 23.63
C LYS A 329 -33.45 19.84 23.38
N ILE A 330 -33.10 19.55 22.12
CA ILE A 330 -31.97 18.69 21.76
C ILE A 330 -30.67 19.33 22.24
N ILE A 331 -30.45 20.63 21.95
CA ILE A 331 -29.27 21.37 22.38
C ILE A 331 -29.14 21.35 23.89
N GLY A 332 -30.23 21.60 24.61
CA GLY A 332 -30.25 21.58 26.08
C GLY A 332 -29.99 20.19 26.64
N ALA A 333 -30.60 19.15 26.08
CA ALA A 333 -30.44 17.75 26.54
C ALA A 333 -29.04 17.18 26.31
N LEU A 334 -28.39 17.63 25.24
CA LEU A 334 -27.03 17.21 24.87
C LEU A 334 -25.95 18.15 25.43
N HIS A 335 -26.33 19.23 26.13
CA HIS A 335 -25.43 20.27 26.66
C HIS A 335 -24.47 20.85 25.60
N LEU A 336 -25.01 21.16 24.41
CA LEU A 336 -24.22 21.69 23.32
C LEU A 336 -24.12 23.23 23.37
N SER A 337 -23.02 23.77 22.85
CA SER A 337 -22.81 25.20 22.71
C SER A 337 -22.81 25.58 21.24
N ILE A 338 -24.00 25.91 20.70
CA ILE A 338 -24.15 26.27 19.29
C ILE A 338 -24.07 27.79 19.14
N HIS A 339 -23.29 28.26 18.17
CA HIS A 339 -23.15 29.68 17.94
C HIS A 339 -24.49 30.28 17.39
N PRO A 340 -24.94 31.48 17.86
CA PRO A 340 -26.21 32.12 17.42
C PRO A 340 -26.31 32.31 15.90
N ARG A 341 -25.19 32.42 15.21
CA ARG A 341 -25.12 32.51 13.75
C ARG A 341 -25.59 31.20 13.09
N ASP A 342 -25.17 30.05 13.63
CA ASP A 342 -25.48 28.73 13.06
C ASP A 342 -26.94 28.36 13.35
N LEU A 343 -27.50 28.78 14.49
CA LEU A 343 -28.93 28.65 14.80
C LEU A 343 -29.82 29.43 13.82
N ARG A 344 -29.33 30.57 13.30
CA ARG A 344 -30.07 31.43 12.36
C ARG A 344 -29.71 31.14 10.90
N ALA A 345 -28.85 30.19 10.64
CA ALA A 345 -28.42 29.84 9.28
C ALA A 345 -29.63 29.42 8.43
N LYS A 346 -29.69 29.92 7.21
CA LYS A 346 -30.72 29.49 6.24
C LYS A 346 -30.54 28.06 5.79
N ASP A 347 -29.30 27.60 5.80
CA ASP A 347 -28.91 26.23 5.45
C ASP A 347 -29.10 25.29 6.65
N ALA A 348 -29.95 24.28 6.44
CA ALA A 348 -30.23 23.25 7.44
C ALA A 348 -29.00 22.39 7.75
N SER A 349 -28.16 22.14 6.73
CA SER A 349 -26.98 21.33 6.84
C SER A 349 -25.94 21.94 7.80
N ALA A 350 -25.80 23.27 7.78
CA ALA A 350 -24.86 23.97 8.67
C ALA A 350 -25.20 23.80 10.16
N LEU A 351 -26.50 23.86 10.50
CA LEU A 351 -26.96 23.63 11.88
C LEU A 351 -26.79 22.17 12.29
N MET A 352 -27.14 21.25 11.42
CA MET A 352 -26.98 19.82 11.65
C MET A 352 -25.51 19.46 11.87
N HIS A 353 -24.61 19.95 11.03
CA HIS A 353 -23.14 19.79 11.21
C HIS A 353 -22.68 20.35 12.57
N ALA A 354 -23.15 21.53 12.98
CA ALA A 354 -22.75 22.12 14.25
C ALA A 354 -23.22 21.30 15.46
N ILE A 355 -24.40 20.67 15.39
CA ILE A 355 -24.91 19.79 16.42
C ILE A 355 -24.14 18.48 16.43
N MET A 356 -24.05 17.79 15.28
CA MET A 356 -23.49 16.44 15.19
C MET A 356 -21.98 16.42 15.47
N SER A 357 -21.23 17.42 14.98
CA SER A 357 -19.77 17.52 15.22
C SER A 357 -19.41 17.76 16.70
N GLN A 358 -20.29 18.38 17.48
CA GLN A 358 -20.09 18.52 18.93
C GLN A 358 -20.58 17.29 19.72
N TRP A 359 -21.70 16.70 19.30
CA TRP A 359 -22.26 15.52 19.96
C TRP A 359 -21.44 14.25 19.71
N LEU A 360 -21.14 13.95 18.44
CA LEU A 360 -20.47 12.74 17.96
C LEU A 360 -19.29 13.07 17.04
N PRO A 361 -18.24 13.75 17.53
CA PRO A 361 -17.13 14.19 16.68
C PRO A 361 -16.42 13.00 16.00
N LEU A 362 -16.40 12.98 14.66
CA LEU A 362 -15.82 11.92 13.85
C LEU A 362 -14.34 11.67 14.20
N SER A 363 -13.56 12.73 14.32
CA SER A 363 -12.13 12.64 14.61
C SER A 363 -11.83 12.00 15.95
N ALA A 364 -12.52 12.42 17.02
CA ALA A 364 -12.32 11.86 18.35
C ALA A 364 -12.71 10.37 18.41
N CYS A 365 -13.81 10.00 17.75
CA CYS A 365 -14.23 8.60 17.63
C CYS A 365 -13.18 7.75 16.92
N THR A 366 -12.69 8.24 15.77
CA THR A 366 -11.72 7.53 14.93
C THR A 366 -10.36 7.41 15.61
N PHE A 367 -9.82 8.48 16.18
CA PHE A 367 -8.55 8.44 16.90
C PHE A 367 -8.59 7.50 18.10
N ALA A 368 -9.69 7.51 18.87
CA ALA A 368 -9.86 6.58 19.96
C ALA A 368 -9.97 5.12 19.48
N ALA A 369 -10.62 4.87 18.33
CA ALA A 369 -10.68 3.54 17.73
C ALA A 369 -9.29 3.05 17.31
N ILE A 370 -8.53 3.89 16.60
CA ILE A 370 -7.19 3.59 16.12
C ILE A 370 -6.25 3.23 17.29
N VAL A 371 -6.22 4.05 18.35
CA VAL A 371 -5.32 3.78 19.49
C VAL A 371 -5.66 2.47 20.20
N ARG A 372 -6.95 2.15 20.34
CA ARG A 372 -7.41 0.97 21.09
C ARG A 372 -7.38 -0.33 20.30
N SER A 373 -7.68 -0.26 18.99
CA SER A 373 -7.88 -1.47 18.17
C SER A 373 -6.71 -1.76 17.24
N LEU A 374 -5.88 -0.76 16.87
CA LEU A 374 -4.70 -0.99 16.04
C LEU A 374 -3.44 -1.10 16.92
N PRO A 375 -2.53 -2.01 16.57
CA PRO A 375 -1.29 -2.20 17.28
C PRO A 375 -0.34 -1.00 17.14
N SER A 376 0.56 -0.83 18.10
CA SER A 376 1.71 0.05 17.93
C SER A 376 2.71 -0.57 16.93
N PRO A 377 3.64 0.21 16.34
CA PRO A 377 4.70 -0.34 15.50
C PRO A 377 5.46 -1.49 16.17
N ARG A 378 5.73 -1.38 17.46
CA ARG A 378 6.41 -2.42 18.25
C ARG A 378 5.62 -3.73 18.30
N ASP A 379 4.31 -3.64 18.53
CA ASP A 379 3.47 -4.84 18.65
C ASP A 379 3.20 -5.48 17.29
N ALA A 380 2.98 -4.64 16.26
CA ALA A 380 2.76 -5.10 14.90
C ALA A 380 3.98 -5.78 14.30
N GLN A 381 5.17 -5.21 14.50
CA GLN A 381 6.41 -5.69 13.88
C GLN A 381 6.80 -7.08 14.39
N ARG A 382 6.49 -7.41 15.62
CA ARG A 382 6.74 -8.75 16.18
C ARG A 382 6.04 -9.89 15.43
N VAL A 383 4.89 -9.59 14.83
CA VAL A 383 4.09 -10.59 14.11
C VAL A 383 4.26 -10.50 12.61
N ARG A 384 4.35 -9.27 12.07
CA ARG A 384 4.36 -9.03 10.63
C ARG A 384 5.73 -9.16 9.99
N VAL A 385 6.77 -8.59 10.63
CA VAL A 385 8.11 -8.53 10.03
C VAL A 385 8.74 -9.90 9.88
N PRO A 386 8.62 -10.86 10.82
CA PRO A 386 9.08 -12.23 10.59
C PRO A 386 8.53 -12.84 9.30
N ARG A 387 7.23 -12.67 9.01
CA ARG A 387 6.58 -13.17 7.79
C ARG A 387 6.99 -12.42 6.52
N MET A 388 7.44 -11.17 6.66
CA MET A 388 7.98 -10.40 5.53
C MET A 388 9.39 -10.84 5.15
N ILE A 389 10.21 -11.22 6.14
CA ILE A 389 11.60 -11.69 5.97
C ILE A 389 11.62 -13.17 5.58
N HIS A 390 10.76 -13.95 6.21
CA HIS A 390 10.65 -15.40 6.08
C HIS A 390 9.26 -15.76 5.49
N PRO A 391 9.11 -15.73 4.15
CA PRO A 391 7.83 -15.99 3.49
C PRO A 391 7.30 -17.42 3.70
N GLU A 392 8.16 -18.34 4.14
CA GLU A 392 7.82 -19.71 4.53
C GLU A 392 6.95 -19.79 5.78
N LEU A 393 6.99 -18.74 6.65
CA LEU A 393 6.15 -18.67 7.84
C LEU A 393 4.70 -18.39 7.45
N GLY A 394 3.82 -19.36 7.69
CA GLY A 394 2.39 -19.24 7.42
C GLY A 394 1.68 -18.29 8.40
N PHE A 395 0.37 -18.11 8.18
CA PHE A 395 -0.49 -17.28 9.05
C PHE A 395 -0.53 -17.78 10.50
N PHE A 396 -0.40 -19.07 10.70
CA PHE A 396 -0.47 -19.75 12.01
C PHE A 396 0.91 -20.05 12.62
N ALA A 397 1.98 -19.37 12.18
CA ALA A 397 3.30 -19.53 12.77
C ALA A 397 3.28 -19.28 14.28
N THR A 398 3.92 -20.16 15.03
CA THR A 398 4.00 -20.10 16.50
C THR A 398 4.92 -18.97 16.98
N ASP A 399 4.77 -18.54 18.23
CA ASP A 399 5.65 -17.51 18.81
C ASP A 399 7.14 -17.91 18.80
N ALA A 400 7.44 -19.21 18.82
CA ALA A 400 8.79 -19.72 18.71
C ALA A 400 9.38 -19.55 17.30
N GLU A 401 8.58 -19.76 16.27
CA GLU A 401 8.96 -19.57 14.87
C GLU A 401 9.09 -18.08 14.51
N LEU A 402 8.27 -17.22 15.15
CA LEU A 402 8.33 -15.77 15.02
C LEU A 402 9.46 -15.12 15.83
N ALA A 403 10.21 -15.88 16.62
CA ALA A 403 11.31 -15.36 17.42
C ALA A 403 12.47 -14.88 16.55
N PRO A 404 13.15 -13.77 16.92
CA PRO A 404 14.25 -13.22 16.14
C PRO A 404 15.44 -14.19 16.14
N ARG A 405 15.97 -14.48 14.96
CA ARG A 405 17.12 -15.38 14.75
C ARG A 405 18.45 -14.64 14.89
N THR A 406 18.47 -13.34 14.59
CA THR A 406 19.67 -12.49 14.61
C THR A 406 19.49 -11.24 15.48
N PRO A 407 20.59 -10.58 15.94
CA PRO A 407 20.49 -9.28 16.62
C PRO A 407 19.80 -8.20 15.79
N LEU A 408 20.01 -8.19 14.47
CA LEU A 408 19.38 -7.26 13.55
C LEU A 408 17.86 -7.46 13.49
N GLU A 409 17.41 -8.72 13.38
CA GLU A 409 15.97 -9.04 13.42
C GLU A 409 15.35 -8.60 14.74
N ARG A 410 16.05 -8.78 15.88
CA ARG A 410 15.57 -8.33 17.18
C ARG A 410 15.36 -6.82 17.22
N ASP A 411 16.31 -6.03 16.69
CA ASP A 411 16.18 -4.57 16.63
C ASP A 411 14.94 -4.16 15.82
N VAL A 412 14.68 -4.86 14.71
CA VAL A 412 13.54 -4.59 13.85
C VAL A 412 12.22 -5.07 14.47
N TYR A 413 12.15 -6.29 15.02
CA TYR A 413 10.92 -6.83 15.61
C TYR A 413 10.45 -6.03 16.83
N GLU A 414 11.40 -5.50 17.62
CA GLU A 414 11.10 -4.69 18.79
C GLU A 414 10.95 -3.19 18.49
N SER A 415 11.13 -2.76 17.24
CA SER A 415 11.12 -1.34 16.86
C SER A 415 12.04 -0.49 17.75
N ARG A 416 13.26 -0.99 18.00
CA ARG A 416 14.22 -0.30 18.86
C ARG A 416 14.65 1.02 18.25
N SER A 417 14.64 2.08 19.05
CA SER A 417 15.01 3.45 18.60
C SER A 417 16.28 4.00 19.26
N GLY A 418 17.01 3.18 20.02
CA GLY A 418 18.26 3.51 20.69
C GLY A 418 19.37 3.90 19.70
N ALA A 419 20.42 4.57 20.21
CA ALA A 419 21.57 4.95 19.38
C ALA A 419 22.44 3.73 18.99
N ASP A 420 22.33 2.66 19.74
CA ASP A 420 22.98 1.36 19.58
C ASP A 420 22.22 0.42 18.60
N ALA A 421 20.97 0.74 18.26
CA ALA A 421 20.17 -0.06 17.36
C ALA A 421 20.52 0.21 15.90
N THR A 422 20.57 -0.85 15.09
CA THR A 422 20.72 -0.74 13.65
C THR A 422 19.47 -0.06 13.05
N ALA A 423 19.69 0.99 12.26
CA ALA A 423 18.56 1.61 11.58
C ALA A 423 18.23 0.84 10.29
N VAL A 424 16.97 0.40 10.20
CA VAL A 424 16.43 -0.31 9.03
C VAL A 424 15.21 0.42 8.54
N ALA A 425 15.24 0.88 7.29
CA ALA A 425 14.10 1.50 6.63
C ALA A 425 13.73 0.73 5.36
N TYR A 426 12.46 0.61 5.10
CA TYR A 426 11.93 0.07 3.86
C TYR A 426 11.42 1.20 2.97
N VAL A 427 11.96 1.30 1.76
CA VAL A 427 11.49 2.19 0.70
C VAL A 427 10.46 1.44 -0.12
N SER A 428 9.22 1.86 -0.05
CA SER A 428 8.08 1.19 -0.68
C SER A 428 7.94 1.55 -2.16
N LYS A 429 8.09 2.84 -2.46
CA LYS A 429 8.05 3.39 -3.82
C LYS A 429 8.95 4.62 -3.95
N MET A 430 9.27 4.96 -5.18
CA MET A 430 9.83 6.27 -5.53
C MET A 430 8.71 7.14 -6.11
N PHE A 431 8.76 8.45 -5.89
CA PHE A 431 7.81 9.39 -6.47
C PHE A 431 8.50 10.71 -6.84
N ALA A 432 7.96 11.38 -7.83
CA ALA A 432 8.53 12.62 -8.36
C ALA A 432 7.81 13.85 -7.80
N VAL A 433 8.60 14.83 -7.34
CA VAL A 433 8.12 16.12 -6.83
C VAL A 433 8.78 17.24 -7.63
N GLN A 434 8.02 18.27 -7.95
CA GLN A 434 8.61 19.45 -8.59
C GLN A 434 9.64 20.11 -7.67
N SER A 435 10.76 20.53 -8.23
CA SER A 435 11.83 21.18 -7.45
C SER A 435 11.35 22.39 -6.66
N ASP A 436 10.36 23.12 -7.19
CA ASP A 436 9.80 24.31 -6.56
C ASP A 436 8.92 24.00 -5.34
N ASP A 437 8.38 22.78 -5.25
CA ASP A 437 7.56 22.31 -4.13
C ASP A 437 8.38 21.84 -2.93
N LEU A 438 9.68 21.67 -3.10
CA LEU A 438 10.56 21.30 -1.99
C LEU A 438 10.67 22.44 -0.97
N PRO A 439 10.66 22.12 0.34
CA PRO A 439 10.71 23.14 1.42
C PRO A 439 11.89 24.12 1.31
N GLU A 440 13.04 23.64 0.82
CA GLU A 440 14.23 24.44 0.62
C GLU A 440 14.11 25.45 -0.53
N ASN A 441 13.25 25.19 -1.51
CA ASN A 441 13.07 26.02 -2.70
C ASN A 441 11.79 26.86 -2.64
N LYS A 442 10.87 26.56 -1.72
CA LYS A 442 9.68 27.39 -1.52
C LYS A 442 10.09 28.80 -1.14
N ARG A 443 9.76 29.78 -1.99
CA ARG A 443 9.95 31.20 -1.67
C ARG A 443 9.13 31.50 -0.43
N VAL A 444 9.83 31.72 0.69
CA VAL A 444 9.19 32.21 1.93
C VAL A 444 8.59 33.57 1.61
N GLN A 445 7.27 33.65 1.58
CA GLN A 445 6.59 34.97 1.58
C GLN A 445 6.89 35.59 2.93
N LEU A 446 7.95 36.43 2.93
CA LEU A 446 8.32 37.20 4.12
C LEU A 446 7.16 38.14 4.44
N THR A 447 6.78 38.18 5.68
CA THR A 447 5.87 39.23 6.17
C THR A 447 6.48 40.59 5.89
N ALA A 448 5.66 41.67 5.78
CA ALA A 448 6.13 43.01 5.52
C ALA A 448 7.20 43.48 6.54
N ASP A 449 7.13 43.00 7.78
CA ASP A 449 8.08 43.32 8.85
C ASP A 449 9.38 42.51 8.68
N GLU A 450 9.35 41.26 8.31
CA GLU A 450 10.55 40.47 7.99
C GLU A 450 11.27 40.99 6.75
N MET A 451 10.54 41.49 5.73
CA MET A 451 11.14 42.17 4.57
C MET A 451 11.85 43.47 4.98
N ARG A 452 11.26 44.24 5.91
CA ARG A 452 11.87 45.44 6.43
C ARG A 452 13.15 45.12 7.22
N GLU A 453 13.11 44.09 8.01
CA GLU A 453 14.26 43.68 8.84
C GLU A 453 15.40 43.08 7.98
N ARG A 454 15.11 42.26 6.98
CA ARG A 454 16.09 41.81 5.98
C ARG A 454 16.68 43.01 5.20
N GLY A 455 15.84 43.97 4.79
CA GLY A 455 16.30 45.17 4.13
C GLY A 455 17.20 46.03 5.02
N ARG A 456 17.00 46.03 6.35
CA ARG A 456 17.87 46.70 7.31
C ARG A 456 19.21 46.00 7.45
N VAL A 457 19.21 44.68 7.68
CA VAL A 457 20.43 43.86 7.80
C VAL A 457 21.28 43.92 6.52
N GLN A 458 20.65 43.89 5.36
CA GLN A 458 21.36 43.98 4.07
C GLN A 458 21.98 45.36 3.83
N ARG A 459 21.33 46.44 4.30
CA ARG A 459 21.91 47.79 4.28
C ARG A 459 23.07 47.90 5.28
N GLU A 460 22.95 47.33 6.46
CA GLU A 460 24.04 47.33 7.48
C GLU A 460 25.24 46.53 6.97
N GLN A 461 25.02 45.36 6.30
CA GLN A 461 26.10 44.57 5.67
C GLN A 461 26.77 45.31 4.51
N ARG A 462 26.00 45.98 3.64
CA ARG A 462 26.55 46.85 2.58
C ARG A 462 27.31 48.05 3.15
N ALA A 463 26.81 48.68 4.19
CA ALA A 463 27.51 49.78 4.88
C ALA A 463 28.83 49.28 5.53
N ALA A 464 28.82 48.09 6.14
CA ALA A 464 30.02 47.46 6.71
C ALA A 464 31.04 47.08 5.64
N SER A 465 30.60 46.57 4.48
CA SER A 465 31.49 46.24 3.35
C SER A 465 32.05 47.52 2.69
N THR A 466 31.27 48.61 2.63
CA THR A 466 31.73 49.88 2.09
C THR A 466 32.74 50.52 3.04
N LEU A 467 32.53 50.46 4.36
CA LEU A 467 33.49 50.92 5.37
C LEU A 467 34.78 50.08 5.39
N ALA A 468 34.72 48.79 5.10
CA ALA A 468 35.89 47.94 4.96
C ALA A 468 36.65 48.24 3.65
N ALA A 469 35.99 48.61 2.57
CA ALA A 469 36.59 49.03 1.30
C ALA A 469 37.23 50.43 1.41
N THR A 470 36.60 51.35 2.12
CA THR A 470 37.18 52.73 2.36
C THR A 470 38.34 52.74 3.36
N GLY A 471 38.45 51.72 4.22
CA GLY A 471 39.57 51.55 5.16
C GLY A 471 40.87 51.02 4.51
N ALA A 472 40.80 50.50 3.29
CA ALA A 472 41.95 49.94 2.54
C ALA A 472 42.60 50.92 1.54
N GLU A 473 42.02 52.10 1.28
CA GLU A 473 42.51 53.08 0.32
C GLU A 473 43.39 54.21 0.88
N ALA A 474 43.95 54.05 2.09
CA ALA A 474 44.78 55.14 2.68
C ALA A 474 46.28 54.97 2.52
N VAL A 475 46.80 54.15 1.65
CA VAL A 475 48.25 54.08 1.31
C VAL A 475 48.45 53.69 -0.16
N ALA A 476 48.41 54.69 -1.08
CA ALA A 476 49.23 54.74 -2.30
C ALA A 476 48.85 55.99 -3.12
N GLY A 477 49.81 56.82 -3.38
CA GLY A 477 49.71 58.08 -4.12
C GLY A 477 49.55 57.88 -5.64
N PRO A 478 49.33 58.97 -6.39
CA PRO A 478 48.69 58.97 -7.68
C PRO A 478 49.67 58.66 -8.87
N SER A 479 49.26 57.83 -9.80
CA SER A 479 49.79 57.85 -11.17
C SER A 479 48.64 57.71 -12.14
N HIS A 480 48.51 58.71 -13.02
CA HIS A 480 47.69 58.71 -14.22
C HIS A 480 48.03 57.54 -15.14
N ASP A 481 47.09 56.79 -15.59
CA ASP A 481 46.91 56.58 -17.03
C ASP A 481 45.48 56.07 -17.34
N SER A 482 44.89 56.68 -18.34
CA SER A 482 43.59 56.43 -18.92
C SER A 482 43.69 55.30 -19.96
N THR A 483 43.00 54.18 -19.69
CA THR A 483 42.63 53.30 -20.81
C THR A 483 41.32 52.61 -20.51
N GLU A 484 40.39 52.78 -21.42
CA GLU A 484 39.04 52.21 -21.47
C GLU A 484 39.04 50.71 -21.27
N ARG A 485 38.26 50.22 -20.33
CA ARG A 485 37.93 48.78 -20.25
C ARG A 485 36.56 48.52 -20.90
N PRO A 486 36.47 47.49 -21.77
CA PRO A 486 35.22 47.15 -22.44
C PRO A 486 34.22 46.53 -21.46
N LEU A 487 32.95 46.88 -21.64
CA LEU A 487 31.75 46.39 -20.95
C LEU A 487 31.37 44.95 -21.36
N THR A 488 32.23 43.95 -21.17
CA THR A 488 31.94 42.57 -21.59
C THR A 488 31.86 41.52 -20.46
N ASP A 489 32.28 41.86 -19.22
CA ASP A 489 32.33 40.83 -18.15
C ASP A 489 31.05 40.70 -17.32
N VAL A 490 30.09 41.63 -17.45
CA VAL A 490 28.82 41.53 -16.69
C VAL A 490 27.79 40.66 -17.41
N GLN A 491 27.96 40.40 -18.71
CA GLN A 491 27.07 39.50 -19.46
C GLN A 491 27.53 38.02 -19.42
N ALA A 492 28.80 37.76 -19.15
CA ALA A 492 29.29 36.38 -19.01
C ALA A 492 28.93 35.73 -17.70
N GLU A 493 28.86 36.47 -16.59
CA GLU A 493 28.38 35.92 -15.31
C GLU A 493 26.85 35.72 -15.29
N ALA A 494 26.08 36.51 -16.04
CA ALA A 494 24.66 36.34 -16.20
C ALA A 494 24.30 35.13 -17.11
N SER A 495 25.12 34.83 -18.13
CA SER A 495 24.92 33.66 -18.99
C SER A 495 25.32 32.36 -18.28
N GLY A 496 26.41 32.38 -17.52
CA GLY A 496 26.80 31.23 -16.69
C GLY A 496 25.84 30.90 -15.54
N ALA A 497 25.18 31.92 -14.96
CA ALA A 497 24.11 31.75 -13.97
C ALA A 497 22.80 31.23 -14.61
N ALA A 498 22.48 31.66 -15.84
CA ALA A 498 21.35 31.18 -16.60
C ALA A 498 21.52 29.72 -17.05
N ASP A 499 22.73 29.34 -17.52
CA ASP A 499 23.05 27.95 -17.86
C ASP A 499 23.15 27.05 -16.61
N ALA A 500 23.61 27.57 -15.46
CA ALA A 500 23.60 26.85 -14.19
C ALA A 500 22.18 26.68 -13.63
N LEU A 501 21.26 27.63 -13.88
CA LEU A 501 19.83 27.45 -13.53
C LEU A 501 19.11 26.46 -14.47
N SER A 502 19.60 26.25 -15.70
CA SER A 502 19.03 25.26 -16.63
C SER A 502 19.44 23.81 -16.29
N LEU A 503 20.39 23.62 -15.37
CA LEU A 503 20.86 22.31 -14.90
C LEU A 503 20.18 21.82 -13.62
N ILE A 504 19.30 22.61 -12.99
CA ILE A 504 18.49 22.10 -11.85
C ILE A 504 17.40 21.19 -12.42
N PRO A 505 17.37 19.88 -12.07
CA PRO A 505 16.31 19.02 -12.51
C PRO A 505 14.98 19.58 -12.06
N THR A 506 14.06 19.78 -12.98
CA THR A 506 12.71 20.30 -12.64
C THR A 506 11.90 19.33 -11.82
N GLU A 507 12.23 18.05 -11.89
CA GLU A 507 11.64 16.98 -11.08
C GLU A 507 12.72 16.35 -10.20
N VAL A 508 12.39 16.16 -8.92
CA VAL A 508 13.24 15.49 -7.93
C VAL A 508 12.56 14.21 -7.48
N ILE A 509 13.31 13.10 -7.54
CA ILE A 509 12.80 11.80 -7.10
C ILE A 509 13.06 11.62 -5.62
N LEU A 510 12.02 11.27 -4.88
CA LEU A 510 12.04 10.97 -3.45
C LEU A 510 11.62 9.52 -3.22
N GLY A 511 12.20 8.88 -2.19
CA GLY A 511 11.77 7.56 -1.73
C GLY A 511 10.71 7.68 -0.64
N PHE A 512 9.58 7.01 -0.79
CA PHE A 512 8.55 6.89 0.24
C PHE A 512 8.88 5.71 1.14
N ALA A 513 9.22 5.97 2.39
CA ALA A 513 9.83 4.99 3.27
C ALA A 513 9.20 4.93 4.65
N ARG A 514 9.37 3.79 5.32
CA ARG A 514 9.09 3.59 6.75
C ARG A 514 10.35 3.16 7.47
N LEU A 515 10.62 3.74 8.62
CA LEU A 515 11.70 3.34 9.50
C LEU A 515 11.20 2.29 10.51
N TYR A 516 11.74 1.09 10.44
CA TYR A 516 11.38 -0.04 11.29
C TYR A 516 12.17 -0.07 12.59
N SER A 517 13.46 0.24 12.54
CA SER A 517 14.34 0.32 13.73
C SER A 517 15.34 1.45 13.62
N GLY A 518 15.95 1.82 14.73
CA GLY A 518 16.99 2.84 14.83
C GLY A 518 16.52 4.27 14.59
N SER A 519 17.41 5.07 14.08
CA SER A 519 17.12 6.45 13.66
C SER A 519 18.02 6.89 12.51
N VAL A 520 17.47 7.65 11.58
CA VAL A 520 18.16 8.15 10.39
C VAL A 520 18.25 9.68 10.46
N ARG A 521 19.39 10.24 10.05
CA ARG A 521 19.65 11.68 10.03
C ARG A 521 20.09 12.13 8.65
N VAL A 522 19.89 13.41 8.37
CA VAL A 522 20.44 14.04 7.16
C VAL A 522 21.97 13.94 7.17
N GLY A 523 22.54 13.54 6.05
CA GLY A 523 23.98 13.33 5.88
C GLY A 523 24.48 11.94 6.24
N ASP A 524 23.65 11.07 6.81
CA ASP A 524 24.01 9.69 7.10
C ASP A 524 24.32 8.91 5.81
N THR A 525 25.33 8.02 5.89
CA THR A 525 25.57 7.01 4.85
C THR A 525 24.85 5.73 5.25
N VAL A 526 24.01 5.22 4.37
CA VAL A 526 23.22 4.00 4.53
C VAL A 526 23.55 3.01 3.43
N TRP A 527 23.38 1.75 3.68
CA TRP A 527 23.50 0.70 2.67
C TRP A 527 22.13 0.41 2.06
N ALA A 528 22.02 0.58 0.74
CA ALA A 528 20.82 0.22 -0.01
C ALA A 528 20.92 -1.24 -0.45
N VAL A 529 20.02 -2.07 0.05
CA VAL A 529 19.83 -3.47 -0.32
C VAL A 529 18.71 -3.54 -1.33
N LEU A 530 19.06 -3.96 -2.56
CA LEU A 530 18.10 -4.03 -3.67
C LEU A 530 17.30 -5.34 -3.65
N PRO A 531 16.13 -5.42 -4.32
CA PRO A 531 15.20 -6.56 -4.20
C PRO A 531 15.78 -7.94 -4.58
N LYS A 532 16.81 -7.98 -5.43
CA LYS A 532 17.44 -9.23 -5.88
C LYS A 532 18.57 -9.70 -4.96
N TYR A 533 18.86 -8.96 -3.89
CA TYR A 533 19.84 -9.36 -2.89
C TYR A 533 19.39 -10.63 -2.18
N ASP A 534 20.27 -11.62 -2.10
CA ASP A 534 20.01 -12.91 -1.46
C ASP A 534 20.65 -12.94 -0.07
N THR A 535 19.81 -13.02 0.96
CA THR A 535 20.24 -13.03 2.36
C THR A 535 20.87 -14.36 2.79
N SER A 536 20.69 -15.44 2.02
CA SER A 536 21.30 -16.74 2.29
C SER A 536 22.80 -16.79 1.92
N LEU A 537 23.23 -15.87 1.04
CA LEU A 537 24.60 -15.78 0.56
C LEU A 537 25.38 -14.70 1.32
N PRO A 538 26.71 -14.87 1.52
CA PRO A 538 27.53 -13.82 2.12
C PRO A 538 27.46 -12.50 1.34
N ALA A 539 27.59 -11.36 2.02
CA ALA A 539 27.55 -10.04 1.40
C ALA A 539 28.62 -9.83 0.31
N ALA A 540 29.79 -10.46 0.47
CA ALA A 540 30.87 -10.42 -0.49
C ALA A 540 30.73 -11.41 -1.67
N HIS A 541 29.63 -12.15 -1.74
CA HIS A 541 29.39 -13.07 -2.84
C HIS A 541 29.18 -12.29 -4.16
N PRO A 542 29.76 -12.73 -5.32
CA PRO A 542 29.63 -12.03 -6.60
C PRO A 542 28.19 -11.75 -7.04
N TRP A 543 27.23 -12.60 -6.63
CA TRP A 543 25.83 -12.37 -6.86
C TRP A 543 25.28 -11.14 -6.13
N ASN A 544 25.72 -10.93 -4.87
CA ASN A 544 25.19 -9.88 -3.97
C ASN A 544 25.85 -8.52 -4.20
N GLU A 545 27.08 -8.48 -4.70
CA GLU A 545 27.87 -7.25 -4.88
C GLU A 545 27.13 -6.16 -5.70
N PRO A 546 26.45 -6.45 -6.84
CA PRO A 546 25.72 -5.44 -7.61
C PRO A 546 24.48 -4.91 -6.88
N PHE A 547 23.95 -5.63 -5.89
CA PHE A 547 22.69 -5.33 -5.20
C PHE A 547 22.89 -4.67 -3.82
N LEU A 548 24.12 -4.38 -3.44
CA LEU A 548 24.47 -3.70 -2.21
C LEU A 548 25.25 -2.43 -2.52
N ARG A 549 24.68 -1.25 -2.25
CA ARG A 549 25.28 0.03 -2.59
C ARG A 549 25.24 1.01 -1.43
N PRO A 550 26.35 1.70 -1.11
CA PRO A 550 26.32 2.78 -0.11
C PRO A 550 25.66 4.03 -0.73
N VAL A 551 24.77 4.66 0.02
CA VAL A 551 24.05 5.86 -0.39
C VAL A 551 24.08 6.88 0.74
N ARG A 552 24.24 8.16 0.39
CA ARG A 552 24.19 9.27 1.35
C ARG A 552 22.81 9.92 1.32
N ILE A 553 22.20 10.06 2.48
CA ILE A 553 20.93 10.76 2.64
C ILE A 553 21.14 12.25 2.49
N ALA A 554 20.56 12.82 1.44
CA ALA A 554 20.67 14.27 1.16
C ALA A 554 19.67 15.09 1.98
N ALA A 555 18.43 14.63 2.11
CA ALA A 555 17.40 15.29 2.91
C ALA A 555 16.34 14.29 3.38
N LEU A 556 15.61 14.67 4.44
CA LEU A 556 14.52 13.91 5.03
C LEU A 556 13.30 14.81 5.16
N TYR A 557 12.13 14.28 4.83
CA TYR A 557 10.88 15.02 4.90
C TYR A 557 9.79 14.19 5.59
N MET A 558 8.99 14.86 6.43
CA MET A 558 7.70 14.32 6.87
C MET A 558 6.63 14.74 5.88
N MET A 559 5.77 13.80 5.51
CA MET A 559 4.70 14.06 4.57
C MET A 559 3.49 14.66 5.29
N MET A 560 2.96 15.74 4.74
CA MET A 560 1.80 16.48 5.26
C MET A 560 0.73 16.62 4.17
N GLY A 561 0.44 15.54 3.46
CA GLY A 561 -0.39 15.53 2.27
C GLY A 561 0.36 16.15 1.08
N ARG A 562 -0.12 17.31 0.61
CA ARG A 562 0.52 18.06 -0.50
C ARG A 562 1.85 18.69 -0.14
N ASP A 563 2.07 18.96 1.15
CA ASP A 563 3.26 19.63 1.63
C ASP A 563 4.28 18.65 2.20
N LEU A 564 5.56 19.00 2.07
CA LEU A 564 6.68 18.32 2.70
C LEU A 564 7.26 19.19 3.80
N LEU A 565 7.53 18.61 4.96
CA LEU A 565 8.19 19.28 6.08
C LEU A 565 9.60 18.72 6.26
N ALA A 566 10.63 19.56 6.02
CA ALA A 566 12.02 19.13 6.21
C ALA A 566 12.33 18.83 7.68
N VAL A 567 12.96 17.68 7.92
CA VAL A 567 13.34 17.22 9.25
C VAL A 567 14.80 16.78 9.27
N GLN A 568 15.48 16.95 10.42
CA GLN A 568 16.89 16.58 10.57
C GLN A 568 17.07 15.10 10.96
N ARG A 569 16.06 14.51 11.61
CA ARG A 569 16.10 13.16 12.14
C ARG A 569 14.70 12.54 12.11
N VAL A 570 14.64 11.26 11.74
CA VAL A 570 13.44 10.43 11.83
C VAL A 570 13.70 9.26 12.78
N PRO A 571 12.89 9.05 13.83
CA PRO A 571 12.96 7.88 14.71
C PRO A 571 12.13 6.72 14.16
N ALA A 572 12.41 5.49 14.66
CA ALA A 572 11.67 4.28 14.31
C ALA A 572 10.15 4.42 14.46
N GLY A 573 9.40 3.71 13.62
CA GLY A 573 7.94 3.68 13.58
C GLY A 573 7.30 4.76 12.71
N ASN A 574 8.06 5.69 12.13
CA ASN A 574 7.52 6.76 11.29
C ASN A 574 7.63 6.48 9.79
N VAL A 575 6.69 7.07 9.05
CA VAL A 575 6.67 7.13 7.59
C VAL A 575 7.23 8.48 7.16
N PHE A 576 8.10 8.50 6.16
CA PHE A 576 8.82 9.70 5.73
C PHE A 576 9.23 9.62 4.26
N ALA A 577 9.62 10.74 3.69
CA ALA A 577 10.24 10.80 2.39
C ALA A 577 11.75 11.05 2.51
N VAL A 578 12.54 10.42 1.66
CA VAL A 578 14.01 10.49 1.66
C VAL A 578 14.53 10.88 0.30
N ARG A 579 15.48 11.86 0.28
CA ARG A 579 16.21 12.32 -0.90
C ARG A 579 17.63 11.75 -0.92
N GLY A 580 18.14 11.47 -2.11
CA GLY A 580 19.51 10.97 -2.31
C GLY A 580 19.57 9.52 -2.74
N LEU A 581 18.43 8.88 -3.06
CA LEU A 581 18.34 7.51 -3.54
C LEU A 581 18.34 7.39 -5.06
N ASP A 582 18.42 8.53 -5.75
CA ASP A 582 18.32 8.64 -7.20
C ASP A 582 19.40 7.83 -7.91
N GLY A 583 19.03 7.10 -8.96
CA GLY A 583 19.95 6.20 -9.68
C GLY A 583 20.38 4.93 -8.93
N THR A 584 20.07 4.80 -7.62
CA THR A 584 20.42 3.60 -6.84
C THR A 584 19.22 2.71 -6.64
N ILE A 585 18.10 3.25 -6.12
CA ILE A 585 16.85 2.53 -5.94
C ILE A 585 15.93 2.90 -7.11
N LEU A 586 15.53 1.89 -7.88
CA LEU A 586 14.60 2.11 -9.00
C LEU A 586 13.16 2.17 -8.53
N ARG A 587 12.73 1.27 -7.65
CA ARG A 587 11.32 1.15 -7.22
C ARG A 587 11.19 1.00 -5.72
N ASN A 588 11.72 -0.07 -5.17
CA ASN A 588 11.73 -0.36 -3.75
C ASN A 588 13.10 -0.87 -3.31
N GLY A 589 13.36 -0.87 -2.02
CA GLY A 589 14.62 -1.34 -1.45
C GLY A 589 14.63 -1.24 0.07
N THR A 590 15.61 -1.85 0.69
CA THR A 590 15.85 -1.76 2.12
C THR A 590 17.07 -0.90 2.37
N LEU A 591 16.96 0.06 3.29
CA LEU A 591 18.09 0.90 3.73
C LEU A 591 18.55 0.43 5.11
N ILE A 592 19.82 0.13 5.26
CA ILE A 592 20.42 -0.34 6.51
C ILE A 592 21.56 0.58 6.92
N LYS A 593 21.53 1.07 8.16
CA LYS A 593 22.62 1.82 8.77
C LYS A 593 23.01 1.12 10.05
N PRO A 594 24.15 0.43 10.07
CA PRO A 594 24.70 -0.15 11.31
C PRO A 594 25.13 0.97 12.27
N PRO A 595 25.18 0.71 13.58
CA PRO A 595 25.65 1.68 14.57
C PRO A 595 27.12 2.07 14.36
N SER A 596 27.95 1.17 13.83
CA SER A 596 29.37 1.41 13.51
C SER A 596 29.85 0.50 12.38
N GLY A 597 30.65 1.03 11.46
CA GLY A 597 31.35 0.26 10.42
C GLY A 597 30.48 -0.21 9.25
N ALA A 598 30.93 -1.26 8.56
CA ALA A 598 30.18 -1.92 7.50
C ALA A 598 29.16 -2.90 8.12
N PRO A 599 28.01 -3.15 7.45
CA PRO A 599 27.03 -4.09 7.99
C PRO A 599 27.58 -5.52 7.95
N THR A 600 27.48 -6.21 9.07
CA THR A 600 27.83 -7.64 9.19
C THR A 600 26.62 -8.53 8.87
N GLU A 601 25.42 -8.03 9.13
CA GLU A 601 24.16 -8.69 8.87
C GLU A 601 23.29 -7.78 8.00
N LEU A 602 22.58 -8.34 7.06
CA LEU A 602 21.70 -7.63 6.12
C LEU A 602 20.35 -8.31 6.06
N LEU A 603 19.31 -7.49 5.91
CA LEU A 603 17.93 -7.92 5.69
C LEU A 603 17.44 -7.40 4.34
N ASN A 604 16.59 -8.17 3.70
CA ASN A 604 15.91 -7.75 2.49
C ASN A 604 14.38 -7.73 2.70
N LEU A 605 13.83 -6.54 2.94
CA LEU A 605 12.38 -6.32 3.06
C LEU A 605 11.70 -6.08 1.70
N ALA A 606 12.48 -6.00 0.63
CA ALA A 606 12.00 -5.60 -0.70
C ALA A 606 11.39 -6.73 -1.54
N GLY A 607 11.42 -7.98 -1.04
CA GLY A 607 10.89 -9.16 -1.74
C GLY A 607 9.36 -9.17 -1.88
N VAL A 608 8.78 -8.21 -2.61
CA VAL A 608 7.33 -8.11 -2.82
C VAL A 608 6.90 -8.96 -4.01
N ARG A 609 5.95 -9.87 -3.80
CA ARG A 609 5.17 -10.45 -4.90
C ARG A 609 4.25 -9.36 -5.46
N ARG A 610 4.42 -9.01 -6.73
CA ARG A 610 3.46 -8.14 -7.41
C ARG A 610 2.15 -8.89 -7.58
N THR A 611 1.08 -8.35 -7.01
CA THR A 611 -0.27 -8.92 -7.15
C THR A 611 -0.89 -8.62 -8.51
N ALA A 612 -0.50 -7.52 -9.15
CA ALA A 612 -0.99 -7.13 -10.48
C ALA A 612 0.17 -7.03 -11.48
N THR A 613 0.08 -7.79 -12.56
CA THR A 613 0.98 -7.65 -13.72
C THR A 613 0.38 -6.65 -14.69
N PRO A 614 1.20 -5.77 -15.33
CA PRO A 614 0.70 -4.86 -16.33
C PRO A 614 0.18 -5.62 -17.56
N ILE A 615 -1.01 -5.26 -18.03
CA ILE A 615 -1.73 -5.95 -19.11
C ILE A 615 -1.89 -5.13 -20.39
N VAL A 616 -1.86 -3.81 -20.30
CA VAL A 616 -2.01 -2.90 -21.46
C VAL A 616 -0.64 -2.51 -21.97
N ARG A 617 -0.41 -2.73 -23.24
CA ARG A 617 0.86 -2.47 -23.91
C ARG A 617 0.69 -1.40 -24.97
N VAL A 618 1.57 -0.38 -24.98
CA VAL A 618 1.56 0.73 -25.96
C VAL A 618 2.99 1.05 -26.36
N ALA A 619 3.24 1.15 -27.67
CA ALA A 619 4.48 1.65 -28.23
C ALA A 619 4.45 3.17 -28.30
N LEU A 620 5.58 3.82 -28.00
CA LEU A 620 5.72 5.26 -27.95
C LEU A 620 6.85 5.75 -28.84
N GLU A 621 6.58 6.82 -29.58
CA GLU A 621 7.55 7.52 -30.40
C GLU A 621 7.41 9.03 -30.22
N PRO A 622 8.50 9.80 -30.24
CA PRO A 622 8.40 11.25 -30.24
C PRO A 622 7.92 11.72 -31.62
N ARG A 623 7.06 12.71 -31.65
CA ARG A 623 6.58 13.29 -32.92
C ARG A 623 7.73 13.91 -33.73
N ASN A 624 8.74 14.46 -33.04
CA ASN A 624 9.98 14.94 -33.62
C ASN A 624 11.12 13.99 -33.23
N PRO A 625 11.83 13.36 -34.21
CA PRO A 625 12.94 12.44 -33.92
C PRO A 625 14.06 13.06 -33.08
N ALA A 626 14.28 14.39 -33.14
CA ALA A 626 15.25 15.09 -32.31
C ALA A 626 14.96 15.04 -30.82
N ASP A 627 13.73 14.78 -30.44
CA ASP A 627 13.30 14.68 -29.04
C ASP A 627 13.45 13.26 -28.45
N MET A 628 14.03 12.30 -29.22
CA MET A 628 14.23 10.93 -28.72
C MET A 628 15.03 10.86 -27.41
N PRO A 629 16.11 11.62 -27.18
CA PRO A 629 16.80 11.61 -25.89
C PRO A 629 15.90 12.06 -24.71
N LYS A 630 15.01 13.03 -24.95
CA LYS A 630 14.04 13.49 -23.95
C LYS A 630 13.01 12.39 -23.61
N LEU A 631 12.55 11.65 -24.64
CA LEU A 631 11.64 10.53 -24.42
C LEU A 631 12.31 9.42 -23.61
N VAL A 632 13.55 9.06 -23.93
CA VAL A 632 14.29 8.01 -23.21
C VAL A 632 14.50 8.40 -21.74
N GLU A 633 14.92 9.64 -21.46
CA GLU A 633 15.08 10.13 -20.10
C GLU A 633 13.74 10.22 -19.38
N GLY A 634 12.69 10.69 -20.05
CA GLY A 634 11.33 10.72 -19.50
C GLY A 634 10.80 9.31 -19.14
N LEU A 635 11.08 8.32 -19.99
CA LEU A 635 10.72 6.92 -19.71
C LEU A 635 11.50 6.35 -18.53
N ARG A 636 12.79 6.72 -18.37
CA ARG A 636 13.61 6.35 -17.22
C ARG A 636 13.00 6.90 -15.92
N LEU A 637 12.63 8.18 -15.90
CA LEU A 637 11.99 8.83 -14.76
C LEU A 637 10.61 8.22 -14.46
N LEU A 638 9.81 7.97 -15.48
CA LEU A 638 8.49 7.33 -15.31
C LEU A 638 8.63 5.93 -14.70
N ASN A 639 9.55 5.11 -15.20
CA ASN A 639 9.78 3.76 -14.67
C ASN A 639 10.30 3.77 -13.22
N GLN A 640 10.91 4.86 -12.78
CA GLN A 640 11.33 5.05 -11.39
C GLN A 640 10.20 5.59 -10.51
N ALA A 641 9.42 6.55 -11.02
CA ALA A 641 8.37 7.22 -10.26
C ALA A 641 7.08 6.38 -10.10
N ASP A 642 6.82 5.46 -11.02
CA ASP A 642 5.63 4.61 -10.98
C ASP A 642 6.01 3.13 -10.86
N PRO A 643 5.69 2.47 -9.73
CA PRO A 643 6.06 1.08 -9.50
C PRO A 643 5.32 0.08 -10.40
N CYS A 644 4.22 0.49 -11.04
CA CYS A 644 3.34 -0.37 -11.85
C CYS A 644 3.66 -0.35 -13.33
N VAL A 645 4.36 0.69 -13.81
CA VAL A 645 4.77 0.80 -15.21
C VAL A 645 5.97 -0.10 -15.46
N GLU A 646 5.95 -0.81 -16.57
CA GLU A 646 7.13 -1.48 -17.12
C GLU A 646 7.52 -0.83 -18.43
N VAL A 647 8.75 -0.38 -18.51
CA VAL A 647 9.33 0.18 -19.73
C VAL A 647 10.21 -0.88 -20.37
N LEU A 648 9.94 -1.18 -21.63
CA LEU A 648 10.67 -2.16 -22.42
C LEU A 648 11.15 -1.52 -23.72
N VAL A 649 12.35 -1.85 -24.12
CA VAL A 649 12.85 -1.57 -25.47
C VAL A 649 12.84 -2.88 -26.25
N GLN A 650 12.10 -2.90 -27.36
CA GLN A 650 12.01 -4.09 -28.21
C GLN A 650 13.28 -4.27 -29.06
N ASP A 651 13.48 -5.46 -29.59
CA ASP A 651 14.60 -5.79 -30.48
C ASP A 651 14.60 -4.93 -31.77
N ASN A 652 13.47 -4.35 -32.17
CA ASN A 652 13.30 -3.42 -33.28
C ASN A 652 13.61 -1.94 -32.93
N GLY A 653 13.94 -1.66 -31.64
CA GLY A 653 14.19 -0.31 -31.13
C GLY A 653 12.97 0.47 -30.68
N GLU A 654 11.77 -0.10 -30.73
CA GLU A 654 10.56 0.56 -30.21
C GLU A 654 10.56 0.63 -28.70
N HIS A 655 10.22 1.80 -28.16
CA HIS A 655 10.00 2.00 -26.74
C HIS A 655 8.54 1.66 -26.41
N VAL A 656 8.35 0.73 -25.49
CA VAL A 656 7.03 0.22 -25.11
C VAL A 656 6.83 0.42 -23.62
N ILE A 657 5.66 0.95 -23.23
CA ILE A 657 5.19 0.94 -21.86
C ILE A 657 4.12 -0.12 -21.67
N MET A 658 4.17 -0.77 -20.54
CA MET A 658 3.13 -1.69 -20.08
C MET A 658 2.50 -1.13 -18.80
N THR A 659 1.18 -1.04 -18.77
CA THR A 659 0.39 -0.45 -17.68
C THR A 659 -0.69 -1.41 -17.20
N ALA A 660 -1.20 -1.18 -15.97
CA ALA A 660 -2.20 -2.06 -15.35
C ALA A 660 -3.58 -1.98 -16.02
N GLY A 661 -3.95 -0.79 -16.55
CA GLY A 661 -5.24 -0.56 -17.18
C GLY A 661 -5.25 0.72 -18.01
N GLU A 662 -6.42 1.08 -18.54
CA GLU A 662 -6.59 2.24 -19.42
C GLU A 662 -6.40 3.57 -18.68
N LEU A 663 -6.97 3.70 -17.49
CA LEU A 663 -6.84 4.90 -16.66
C LEU A 663 -5.40 5.12 -16.20
N HIS A 664 -4.71 4.03 -15.87
CA HIS A 664 -3.28 4.06 -15.55
C HIS A 664 -2.44 4.50 -16.76
N LEU A 665 -2.78 4.01 -17.97
CA LEU A 665 -2.12 4.42 -19.22
C LEU A 665 -2.27 5.92 -19.48
N GLU A 666 -3.48 6.47 -19.34
CA GLU A 666 -3.74 7.89 -19.53
C GLU A 666 -2.90 8.76 -18.57
N ARG A 667 -2.84 8.37 -17.29
CA ARG A 667 -2.01 9.04 -16.29
C ARG A 667 -0.54 9.03 -16.70
N CYS A 668 0.01 7.87 -17.05
CA CYS A 668 1.40 7.72 -17.43
C CYS A 668 1.76 8.55 -18.67
N LEU A 669 0.88 8.59 -19.66
CA LEU A 669 1.06 9.40 -20.87
C LEU A 669 0.99 10.90 -20.58
N LYS A 670 0.11 11.34 -19.68
CA LYS A 670 0.03 12.73 -19.23
C LYS A 670 1.31 13.13 -18.52
N ASP A 671 1.75 12.35 -17.55
CA ASP A 671 3.00 12.60 -16.81
C ASP A 671 4.22 12.62 -17.74
N LEU A 672 4.27 11.72 -18.70
CA LEU A 672 5.36 11.67 -19.65
C LEU A 672 5.40 12.91 -20.56
N ARG A 673 4.25 13.36 -21.06
CA ARG A 673 4.15 14.54 -21.93
C ARG A 673 4.40 15.86 -21.22
N GLU A 674 3.87 16.03 -20.00
CA GLU A 674 3.83 17.30 -19.30
C GLU A 674 5.00 17.47 -18.33
N ARG A 675 5.46 16.39 -17.69
CA ARG A 675 6.43 16.44 -16.57
C ARG A 675 7.79 15.87 -16.96
N PHE A 676 7.83 14.62 -17.43
CA PHE A 676 9.09 13.88 -17.56
C PHE A 676 9.80 14.10 -18.88
N ALA A 677 9.16 13.82 -20.02
CA ALA A 677 9.78 13.99 -21.33
C ALA A 677 9.56 15.39 -21.92
N ARG A 678 8.48 16.07 -21.56
CA ARG A 678 8.11 17.42 -22.05
C ARG A 678 8.18 17.57 -23.56
N CYS A 679 7.76 16.54 -24.29
CA CYS A 679 7.72 16.51 -25.73
C CYS A 679 6.39 15.94 -26.25
N LYS A 680 6.09 16.20 -27.53
CA LYS A 680 4.90 15.62 -28.16
C LYS A 680 5.17 14.15 -28.50
N ILE A 681 4.37 13.26 -27.95
CA ILE A 681 4.53 11.80 -28.08
C ILE A 681 3.34 11.25 -28.89
N GLN A 682 3.67 10.43 -29.89
CA GLN A 682 2.73 9.57 -30.60
C GLN A 682 2.67 8.22 -29.90
N GLN A 683 1.48 7.64 -29.84
CA GLN A 683 1.24 6.35 -29.22
C GLN A 683 0.55 5.40 -30.21
N SER A 684 0.91 4.13 -30.16
CA SER A 684 0.17 3.09 -30.86
C SER A 684 -1.18 2.83 -30.22
N PRO A 685 -2.13 2.21 -30.92
CA PRO A 685 -3.31 1.67 -30.28
C PRO A 685 -2.92 0.72 -29.14
N PRO A 686 -3.65 0.73 -28.00
CA PRO A 686 -3.36 -0.17 -26.89
C PRO A 686 -3.58 -1.63 -27.31
N LEU A 687 -2.62 -2.47 -26.94
CA LEU A 687 -2.66 -3.90 -27.18
C LEU A 687 -2.69 -4.64 -25.84
N VAL A 688 -3.61 -5.61 -25.72
CA VAL A 688 -3.61 -6.56 -24.59
C VAL A 688 -3.07 -7.89 -25.12
N PRO A 689 -1.88 -8.32 -24.66
CA PRO A 689 -1.32 -9.59 -25.09
C PRO A 689 -2.06 -10.74 -24.41
N TYR A 690 -2.85 -11.48 -25.19
CA TYR A 690 -3.48 -12.70 -24.71
C TYR A 690 -2.48 -13.86 -24.78
N ARG A 691 -2.51 -14.74 -23.79
CA ARG A 691 -1.86 -16.05 -23.81
C ARG A 691 -2.94 -17.07 -23.94
N GLU A 692 -2.77 -18.01 -24.86
CA GLU A 692 -3.70 -19.09 -25.11
C GLU A 692 -3.10 -20.40 -24.60
N THR A 693 -3.96 -21.29 -24.09
CA THR A 693 -3.58 -22.63 -23.68
C THR A 693 -4.61 -23.63 -24.19
N ALA A 694 -4.18 -24.87 -24.42
CA ALA A 694 -5.07 -25.96 -24.72
C ALA A 694 -5.60 -26.58 -23.42
N VAL A 695 -6.89 -26.91 -23.40
CA VAL A 695 -7.53 -27.60 -22.28
C VAL A 695 -8.09 -28.92 -22.73
N ARG A 696 -8.09 -29.94 -21.85
CA ARG A 696 -8.76 -31.23 -22.13
C ARG A 696 -10.27 -31.02 -22.07
N VAL A 697 -10.95 -31.24 -23.19
CA VAL A 697 -12.41 -31.18 -23.24
C VAL A 697 -12.96 -32.60 -23.23
N PRO A 698 -13.78 -33.00 -22.24
CA PRO A 698 -14.29 -34.36 -22.08
C PRO A 698 -15.14 -34.84 -23.25
N HIS A 699 -15.81 -33.92 -23.94
CA HIS A 699 -16.79 -34.17 -24.99
C HIS A 699 -16.33 -33.69 -26.37
N LEU A 700 -15.04 -33.82 -26.70
CA LEU A 700 -14.59 -33.59 -28.08
C LEU A 700 -15.33 -34.47 -29.06
N PRO A 701 -15.75 -33.92 -30.23
CA PRO A 701 -16.36 -34.75 -31.27
C PRO A 701 -15.42 -35.87 -31.72
N PRO A 702 -15.95 -37.03 -32.17
CA PRO A 702 -15.12 -38.13 -32.62
C PRO A 702 -14.25 -37.67 -33.81
N PRO A 703 -13.02 -38.16 -33.92
CA PRO A 703 -12.12 -37.82 -35.01
C PRO A 703 -12.73 -38.23 -36.37
N LYS A 704 -12.49 -37.43 -37.40
CA LYS A 704 -12.94 -37.74 -38.76
C LYS A 704 -12.21 -38.93 -39.37
N THR A 705 -11.12 -39.35 -38.77
CA THR A 705 -10.30 -40.49 -39.22
C THR A 705 -10.55 -41.66 -38.30
N GLU A 706 -11.02 -42.76 -38.83
CA GLU A 706 -11.34 -43.98 -38.10
C GLU A 706 -10.08 -44.54 -37.42
N GLY A 707 -10.16 -44.91 -36.13
CA GLY A 707 -9.02 -45.41 -35.34
C GLY A 707 -8.06 -44.35 -34.77
N ALA A 708 -8.20 -43.07 -35.11
CA ALA A 708 -7.33 -42.01 -34.55
C ALA A 708 -7.77 -41.56 -33.16
N PRO A 709 -6.86 -41.18 -32.26
CA PRO A 709 -7.21 -40.58 -30.96
C PRO A 709 -7.99 -39.28 -31.11
N ARG A 710 -8.86 -38.97 -30.15
CA ARG A 710 -9.61 -37.70 -30.13
C ARG A 710 -8.65 -36.50 -30.14
N GLY A 711 -9.00 -35.43 -30.86
CA GLY A 711 -8.15 -34.25 -31.05
C GLY A 711 -7.16 -34.35 -32.21
N THR A 712 -7.19 -35.43 -32.99
CA THR A 712 -6.36 -35.61 -34.17
C THR A 712 -7.00 -34.96 -35.41
N MET A 713 -6.23 -34.15 -36.12
CA MET A 713 -6.61 -33.53 -37.41
C MET A 713 -5.64 -33.94 -38.50
N ARG A 714 -6.17 -34.23 -39.68
CA ARG A 714 -5.39 -34.54 -40.87
C ARG A 714 -5.62 -33.45 -41.93
N GLY A 715 -4.53 -32.90 -42.40
CA GLY A 715 -4.52 -31.92 -43.49
C GLY A 715 -3.65 -32.37 -44.64
N THR A 716 -3.98 -31.92 -45.86
CA THR A 716 -3.14 -32.13 -47.05
C THR A 716 -2.73 -30.81 -47.63
N ALA A 717 -1.47 -30.70 -48.08
CA ALA A 717 -0.92 -29.52 -48.71
C ALA A 717 -0.29 -29.83 -50.03
N LEU A 718 0.04 -28.86 -50.84
CA LEU A 718 0.69 -28.99 -52.16
C LEU A 718 -0.10 -29.93 -53.11
N GLY A 719 -1.40 -29.74 -53.25
CA GLY A 719 -2.24 -30.58 -54.16
C GLY A 719 -2.33 -32.05 -53.78
N GLY A 720 -2.08 -32.39 -52.51
CA GLY A 720 -2.13 -33.78 -52.03
C GLY A 720 -0.76 -34.45 -51.90
N ALA A 721 0.32 -33.78 -52.30
CA ALA A 721 1.67 -34.36 -52.26
C ALA A 721 2.20 -34.50 -50.81
N VAL A 722 1.71 -33.71 -49.88
CA VAL A 722 2.05 -33.78 -48.45
C VAL A 722 0.82 -33.93 -47.62
N SER A 723 0.77 -34.97 -46.78
CA SER A 723 -0.28 -35.11 -45.76
C SER A 723 0.33 -34.98 -44.37
N LEU A 724 -0.31 -34.20 -43.54
CA LEU A 724 0.13 -33.92 -42.17
C LEU A 724 -0.98 -34.34 -41.21
N THR A 725 -0.60 -35.14 -40.19
CA THR A 725 -1.50 -35.50 -39.12
C THR A 725 -0.99 -34.86 -37.84
N LEU A 726 -1.84 -34.05 -37.18
CA LEU A 726 -1.51 -33.31 -35.96
C LEU A 726 -2.47 -33.71 -34.85
N ARG A 727 -1.94 -33.74 -33.64
CA ARG A 727 -2.70 -33.90 -32.40
C ARG A 727 -2.26 -32.85 -31.41
N ALA A 728 -3.20 -32.06 -30.90
CA ALA A 728 -2.94 -31.09 -29.81
C ALA A 728 -3.20 -31.76 -28.45
N VAL A 729 -2.24 -31.68 -27.56
CA VAL A 729 -2.33 -32.21 -26.18
C VAL A 729 -1.90 -31.09 -25.24
N PRO A 730 -2.69 -30.76 -24.18
CA PRO A 730 -2.29 -29.78 -23.21
C PRO A 730 -1.07 -30.24 -22.44
N LEU A 731 -0.08 -29.36 -22.28
CA LEU A 731 1.13 -29.62 -21.51
C LEU A 731 0.81 -29.73 -20.02
N PRO A 732 1.57 -30.54 -19.26
CA PRO A 732 1.50 -30.53 -17.80
C PRO A 732 1.80 -29.12 -17.27
N PRO A 733 1.07 -28.63 -16.26
CA PRO A 733 1.22 -27.26 -15.77
C PRO A 733 2.65 -26.88 -15.40
N ARG A 734 3.37 -27.73 -14.68
CA ARG A 734 4.78 -27.51 -14.29
C ARG A 734 5.72 -27.38 -15.50
N VAL A 735 5.50 -28.19 -16.55
CA VAL A 735 6.30 -28.11 -17.79
C VAL A 735 6.00 -26.80 -18.52
N ALA A 736 4.74 -26.39 -18.61
CA ALA A 736 4.35 -25.14 -19.24
C ALA A 736 4.96 -23.92 -18.50
N GLU A 737 4.89 -23.90 -17.17
CA GLU A 737 5.52 -22.85 -16.35
C GLU A 737 7.03 -22.82 -16.52
N PHE A 738 7.69 -24.00 -16.49
CA PHE A 738 9.12 -24.10 -16.73
C PHE A 738 9.52 -23.51 -18.07
N LEU A 739 8.82 -23.83 -19.15
CA LEU A 739 9.08 -23.29 -20.47
C LEU A 739 8.88 -21.78 -20.54
N VAL A 740 7.82 -21.23 -19.91
CA VAL A 740 7.57 -19.78 -19.85
C VAL A 740 8.70 -19.06 -19.14
N VAL A 741 9.17 -19.56 -18.01
CA VAL A 741 10.25 -18.94 -17.22
C VAL A 741 11.58 -19.01 -17.99
N ASN A 742 11.80 -20.10 -18.75
CA ASN A 742 13.05 -20.35 -19.46
C ASN A 742 13.07 -19.92 -20.94
N VAL A 743 12.07 -19.15 -21.41
CA VAL A 743 12.10 -18.53 -22.75
C VAL A 743 13.41 -17.80 -23.06
N PRO A 744 14.02 -17.01 -22.14
CA PRO A 744 15.32 -16.39 -22.40
C PRO A 744 16.45 -17.39 -22.57
N THR A 745 16.42 -18.51 -21.86
CA THR A 745 17.41 -19.60 -22.00
C THR A 745 17.30 -20.29 -23.36
N VAL A 746 16.08 -20.61 -23.80
CA VAL A 746 15.82 -21.17 -25.15
C VAL A 746 16.28 -20.20 -26.25
N ARG A 747 16.05 -18.91 -26.07
CA ARG A 747 16.50 -17.87 -27.02
C ARG A 747 18.01 -17.80 -27.11
N ARG A 748 18.75 -17.93 -26.00
CA ARG A 748 20.24 -18.02 -26.00
C ARG A 748 20.74 -19.29 -26.71
N MET A 749 20.09 -20.44 -26.45
CA MET A 749 20.44 -21.69 -27.15
C MET A 749 20.32 -21.55 -28.66
N LEU A 750 19.27 -20.91 -29.16
CA LEU A 750 19.05 -20.69 -30.58
C LEU A 750 20.05 -19.69 -31.20
N ARG A 751 20.47 -18.68 -30.44
CA ARG A 751 21.55 -17.75 -30.88
C ARG A 751 22.87 -18.49 -31.00
N ARG A 752 23.29 -19.27 -30.01
CA ARG A 752 24.52 -20.09 -30.06
C ARG A 752 24.51 -21.03 -31.24
N SER A 753 23.41 -21.69 -31.54
CA SER A 753 23.26 -22.56 -32.70
C SER A 753 23.41 -21.84 -34.05
N ARG A 754 23.20 -20.52 -34.12
CA ARG A 754 23.30 -19.71 -35.34
C ARG A 754 24.69 -19.07 -35.55
N THR A 755 25.34 -18.64 -34.48
CA THR A 755 26.56 -17.82 -34.52
C THR A 755 27.83 -18.64 -34.34
N GLY A 756 27.76 -19.86 -33.80
CA GLY A 756 28.93 -20.69 -33.50
C GLY A 756 29.93 -20.03 -32.52
N ALA A 757 29.54 -18.93 -31.87
CA ALA A 757 30.39 -18.20 -30.93
C ALA A 757 30.16 -18.74 -29.52
N ASP A 758 31.22 -19.20 -28.88
CA ASP A 758 31.35 -19.39 -27.46
C ASP A 758 31.53 -18.01 -26.80
N ASP A 759 30.42 -17.33 -26.53
CA ASP A 759 30.45 -16.12 -25.68
C ASP A 759 30.79 -16.55 -24.26
N GLU A 760 31.98 -16.19 -23.80
CA GLU A 760 32.46 -16.38 -22.41
C GLU A 760 31.70 -15.56 -21.35
N ASP A 761 30.63 -14.86 -21.72
CA ASP A 761 29.76 -14.08 -20.81
C ASP A 761 28.73 -14.98 -20.04
N ASP A 762 29.18 -16.13 -19.54
CA ASP A 762 28.44 -16.88 -18.48
C ASP A 762 28.71 -16.32 -17.07
N ALA A 763 29.02 -15.03 -16.96
CA ALA A 763 29.17 -14.33 -15.67
C ALA A 763 27.84 -13.89 -15.02
N ASP A 764 26.68 -14.40 -15.43
CA ASP A 764 25.50 -14.43 -14.56
C ASP A 764 25.78 -15.54 -13.50
N GLY A 765 26.30 -15.13 -12.35
CA GLY A 765 26.73 -15.97 -11.25
C GLY A 765 25.79 -17.16 -11.01
N GLU A 766 26.33 -18.34 -11.25
CA GLU A 766 25.62 -19.59 -11.06
C GLU A 766 25.30 -19.74 -9.58
N ARG A 767 24.02 -19.69 -9.27
CA ARG A 767 23.52 -20.23 -8.01
C ARG A 767 23.55 -21.75 -8.14
N PRO A 768 24.26 -22.50 -7.31
CA PRO A 768 24.13 -23.95 -7.31
C PRO A 768 22.68 -24.32 -7.04
N PRO A 769 22.18 -25.41 -7.62
CA PRO A 769 20.84 -25.91 -7.32
C PRO A 769 20.78 -26.27 -5.84
N GLU A 770 20.16 -25.43 -5.03
CA GLU A 770 19.73 -25.79 -3.69
C GLU A 770 18.49 -26.69 -3.84
N GLU A 771 18.53 -27.83 -3.22
CA GLU A 771 17.42 -28.73 -2.99
C GLU A 771 16.43 -28.07 -2.00
N ASP A 772 15.82 -26.97 -2.39
CA ASP A 772 14.77 -26.34 -1.63
C ASP A 772 13.41 -26.65 -2.24
N GLU A 773 12.53 -27.13 -1.39
CA GLU A 773 11.14 -27.59 -1.59
C GLU A 773 10.18 -26.54 -2.19
N ASP A 774 10.64 -25.45 -2.75
CA ASP A 774 9.79 -24.50 -3.45
C ASP A 774 9.58 -24.99 -4.88
N GLU A 775 8.44 -25.67 -5.10
CA GLU A 775 7.98 -26.34 -6.32
C GLU A 775 7.84 -25.45 -7.58
N ARG A 776 8.42 -24.23 -7.60
CA ARG A 776 8.29 -23.30 -8.73
C ARG A 776 9.43 -23.47 -9.71
N PRO A 777 9.12 -23.57 -11.03
CA PRO A 777 10.15 -23.68 -12.04
C PRO A 777 11.05 -22.44 -12.02
N ARG A 778 12.35 -22.64 -11.84
CA ARG A 778 13.39 -21.62 -11.84
C ARG A 778 14.02 -21.48 -13.24
N ARG A 779 14.61 -20.28 -13.48
CA ARG A 779 15.43 -20.09 -14.69
C ARG A 779 16.72 -20.87 -14.53
N VAL A 780 16.98 -21.80 -15.47
CA VAL A 780 18.17 -22.67 -15.44
C VAL A 780 19.17 -22.25 -16.50
N PRO A 781 20.48 -22.47 -16.26
CA PRO A 781 21.52 -22.26 -17.27
C PRO A 781 21.32 -23.19 -18.48
N VAL A 782 21.85 -22.77 -19.64
CA VAL A 782 21.72 -23.50 -20.90
C VAL A 782 22.12 -25.00 -20.79
N ARG A 783 23.19 -25.28 -20.05
CA ARG A 783 23.70 -26.64 -19.84
C ARG A 783 22.76 -27.57 -19.07
N LEU A 784 21.95 -27.02 -18.17
CA LEU A 784 21.04 -27.82 -17.32
C LEU A 784 19.61 -27.88 -17.87
N PHE A 785 19.29 -27.07 -18.87
CA PHE A 785 17.92 -26.94 -19.40
C PHE A 785 17.29 -28.26 -19.84
N TRP A 786 18.01 -29.03 -20.63
CA TRP A 786 17.51 -30.29 -21.16
C TRP A 786 17.32 -31.36 -20.08
N GLY A 787 18.24 -31.46 -19.11
CA GLY A 787 18.15 -32.35 -17.97
C GLY A 787 16.93 -32.08 -17.11
N GLU A 788 16.69 -30.78 -16.82
CA GLU A 788 15.56 -30.36 -16.00
C GLU A 788 14.21 -30.54 -16.74
N LEU A 789 14.17 -30.21 -18.04
CA LEU A 789 12.98 -30.46 -18.86
C LEU A 789 12.62 -31.96 -18.89
N ALA A 790 13.62 -32.84 -19.12
CA ALA A 790 13.40 -34.27 -19.11
C ALA A 790 12.92 -34.79 -17.75
N ARG A 791 13.48 -34.29 -16.66
CA ARG A 791 13.06 -34.61 -15.30
C ARG A 791 11.58 -34.25 -15.05
N LEU A 792 11.19 -33.00 -15.39
CA LEU A 792 9.81 -32.54 -15.23
C LEU A 792 8.82 -33.33 -16.11
N LEU A 793 9.20 -33.69 -17.33
CA LEU A 793 8.38 -34.55 -18.21
C LEU A 793 8.23 -35.93 -17.63
N ALA A 794 9.29 -36.53 -17.11
CA ALA A 794 9.24 -37.85 -16.48
C ALA A 794 8.35 -37.87 -15.22
N GLN A 795 8.40 -36.79 -14.41
CA GLN A 795 7.53 -36.63 -13.24
C GLN A 795 6.05 -36.48 -13.61
N ALA A 796 5.75 -35.91 -14.78
CA ALA A 796 4.37 -35.70 -15.24
C ALA A 796 3.64 -36.99 -15.65
N GLY A 797 4.36 -38.10 -15.81
CA GLY A 797 3.78 -39.40 -16.12
C GLY A 797 4.50 -40.15 -17.24
N ALA A 798 4.27 -41.48 -17.33
CA ALA A 798 4.92 -42.37 -18.31
C ALA A 798 4.66 -41.93 -19.77
N GLU A 799 3.55 -41.26 -20.07
CA GLU A 799 3.20 -40.76 -21.42
C GLU A 799 4.11 -39.63 -21.87
N TRP A 800 4.79 -38.94 -20.92
CA TRP A 800 5.65 -37.78 -21.16
C TRP A 800 7.15 -38.10 -21.09
N ALA A 801 7.54 -39.24 -20.56
CA ALA A 801 8.94 -39.59 -20.28
C ALA A 801 9.86 -39.52 -21.49
N HIS A 802 9.37 -39.89 -22.70
CA HIS A 802 10.15 -39.93 -23.94
C HIS A 802 9.97 -38.66 -24.82
N VAL A 803 9.14 -37.72 -24.39
CA VAL A 803 8.81 -36.54 -25.19
C VAL A 803 10.03 -35.63 -25.40
N ALA A 804 10.95 -35.57 -24.45
CA ALA A 804 12.18 -34.78 -24.57
C ALA A 804 13.09 -35.26 -25.74
N GLU A 805 13.12 -36.56 -26.01
CA GLU A 805 13.94 -37.14 -27.09
C GLU A 805 13.32 -36.94 -28.48
N GLN A 806 12.01 -36.77 -28.54
CA GLN A 806 11.24 -36.61 -29.78
C GLN A 806 10.92 -35.13 -30.08
N LEU A 807 11.49 -34.22 -29.32
CA LEU A 807 11.21 -32.79 -29.44
C LEU A 807 11.84 -32.22 -30.71
N GLY A 808 11.00 -31.77 -31.64
CA GLY A 808 11.42 -31.14 -32.90
C GLY A 808 11.59 -29.61 -32.79
N GLY A 809 11.01 -28.98 -31.78
CA GLY A 809 11.14 -27.54 -31.61
C GLY A 809 10.14 -26.93 -30.63
N PHE A 810 10.35 -25.64 -30.37
CA PHE A 810 9.47 -24.84 -29.51
C PHE A 810 8.65 -23.84 -30.34
N GLY A 811 7.48 -23.45 -29.89
CA GLY A 811 6.61 -22.45 -30.50
C GLY A 811 5.96 -21.52 -29.47
N PRO A 812 5.40 -20.36 -29.89
CA PRO A 812 5.60 -19.69 -31.17
C PRO A 812 7.00 -19.08 -31.29
N LYS A 813 7.39 -18.67 -32.51
CA LYS A 813 8.67 -18.00 -32.82
C LYS A 813 9.92 -18.80 -32.41
N LYS A 814 9.83 -20.12 -32.30
CA LYS A 814 10.92 -21.05 -31.89
C LYS A 814 11.36 -20.95 -30.42
N VAL A 815 10.74 -20.10 -29.61
CA VAL A 815 11.13 -19.84 -28.22
C VAL A 815 9.96 -19.88 -27.24
N GLY A 816 8.74 -20.05 -27.71
CA GLY A 816 7.55 -20.05 -26.87
C GLY A 816 7.39 -21.33 -26.05
N ALA A 817 6.34 -21.38 -25.25
CA ALA A 817 6.07 -22.45 -24.30
C ALA A 817 5.33 -23.67 -24.92
N ASP A 818 5.14 -23.71 -26.25
CA ASP A 818 4.59 -24.86 -26.94
C ASP A 818 5.73 -25.80 -27.42
N MET A 819 5.45 -27.09 -27.43
CA MET A 819 6.39 -28.12 -27.87
C MET A 819 5.85 -28.84 -29.11
N LEU A 820 6.67 -28.87 -30.17
CA LEU A 820 6.39 -29.70 -31.35
C LEU A 820 7.11 -31.04 -31.19
N VAL A 821 6.38 -32.11 -31.06
CA VAL A 821 6.91 -33.45 -30.83
C VAL A 821 6.69 -34.29 -32.10
N GLY A 822 7.74 -34.94 -32.59
CA GLY A 822 7.65 -35.86 -33.74
C GLY A 822 6.88 -37.12 -33.35
N GLY A 823 5.79 -37.41 -34.05
CA GLY A 823 5.10 -38.71 -33.89
C GLY A 823 5.96 -39.80 -34.47
N SER A 824 6.25 -40.87 -33.73
CA SER A 824 6.68 -42.15 -34.28
C SER A 824 5.54 -42.67 -35.14
N GLY A 825 5.71 -42.70 -36.44
CA GLY A 825 4.75 -43.19 -37.41
C GLY A 825 4.32 -44.64 -37.18
#